data_fcba68ec07b7531c11aff168b7f725b8
#
_entry.id   fcba68ec07b7531c11aff168b7f725b8
#
_cell.length_a   1.000
_cell.length_b   1.000
_cell.length_c   1.000
_cell.angle_alpha   90.00
_cell.angle_beta   90.00
_cell.angle_gamma   90.00
#
_symmetry.space_group_name_H-M   'P 1'
#
loop_
_entity.id
_entity.type
_entity.pdbx_description
1 polymer ?
#
loop_
_entity_poly.entity_id
_entity_poly.type
_entity_poly.pdbx_seq_one_letter_code
_entity_poly.pdbx_strand_id
1 'polypeptide(L)'
;MKHTLLFTLLCMFALTSGATSYKKISNGVVVTLPARNDTTARLLRLQVVDESIIRVTAVPGRKFPKDKSLVVLPEAFTKTPFSLSEHEGTLTLSTREVRASVDLTTGEVSFADTTGAVRLRERCGGGKTFSPITVDGVSAYSYRQQFESPADEAFYGLGQHQSDEFNYKGKNESLFQYNTKVSVPFILSNKNYGLLFDTYSLCKWGDSREYAQLGDLFDLYDADGKYGALTALYRPDAKNKKVRPLTRRESRIYYEDQKTILDLPQDFPLNGARVLYTGEIAARETGDYRFLLYYAGYVKIYIDGELLVPERWRTAWNPNSYKFTTRLTAGERVPIRIEWAPDGGVSYLGLRALSPVDPTEQNRLSWYSEMSEALDYYYMAGNNADEVITAYRRLTGKAQVMPRWAMGFWQSRERYKTQKEILAALGEFRRREIPVDNIVLDWSYWPEDAWGSHEFDAARFPDPRGMVDSIHAQHARMMISVWPKFYMTTEHYKEFDRHGWMYRQAIKDSIRDWIGPGYIGSFYDAYSPGARKLFWRQMQEHLYPLGIDAWWMDASEPNVRDCTDMDYRKALCGPTALGPSTQYFNAYALMNAEAIYNGQRAVEPDRRVFLLTRSGFAGLQRYSTATWSGDIATRWEDMKAQISAGLNFSISGIPYWSMDIGGFCVEKRYEAGFKYFNKTGRENADLKEWRELNARWFQFGAFVPIFRSHGQYPYREIYNIAPEGHEAYRTIAYYTRLRYALMPYVYTLAGMTWHDDYTIMRPLVMDFPSDTAVWNVGDQYMFGPAFMVCPVYTYGARSREVTFPAGTGWYDFYSGAHIVGGQRYAVSAPYAQMPLFVREGSIVPFGREMQYSDQYPADTLTLYLYTGRDARFTLYEDENTNYNYEKGAYLQIPFSYDEASGVLTVGAQQGAYAGMPLRRTLHVVVVKPDAPAAYDPNRTPDYTVDYSGQKIELKLK
;
A
#
# COMPACT_ATOMS: atom_id res chain seq x y z
N MET A 1 90.01 -9.73 19.79
CA MET A 1 89.75 -8.97 18.57
C MET A 1 88.97 -9.79 17.58
N LYS A 2 87.62 -9.58 17.52
CA LYS A 2 86.82 -9.89 16.35
C LYS A 2 85.49 -9.10 16.53
N HIS A 3 85.25 -8.12 15.65
CA HIS A 3 84.02 -7.34 15.60
C HIS A 3 82.94 -8.13 14.91
N THR A 4 81.80 -8.31 15.55
CA THR A 4 80.56 -8.88 14.96
C THR A 4 79.67 -7.68 14.64
N LEU A 5 79.44 -7.41 13.36
CA LEU A 5 78.44 -6.41 12.85
C LEU A 5 77.06 -7.09 12.94
N LEU A 6 76.14 -6.46 13.66
CA LEU A 6 74.71 -6.85 13.71
C LEU A 6 73.92 -6.06 12.65
N PHE A 7 73.54 -6.70 11.55
CA PHE A 7 72.65 -6.15 10.54
C PHE A 7 71.20 -6.25 11.02
N THR A 8 70.62 -5.12 11.38
CA THR A 8 69.18 -5.02 11.68
C THR A 8 68.42 -4.82 10.36
N LEU A 9 67.73 -5.89 9.90
CA LEU A 9 66.85 -5.85 8.74
C LEU A 9 65.54 -5.20 9.12
N LEU A 10 65.32 -3.94 8.76
CA LEU A 10 64.07 -3.22 8.93
C LEU A 10 63.14 -3.64 7.78
N CYS A 11 62.18 -4.58 8.06
CA CYS A 11 61.11 -4.87 7.15
C CYS A 11 60.11 -3.68 7.14
N MET A 12 60.25 -2.80 6.19
CA MET A 12 59.22 -1.86 5.80
C MET A 12 58.08 -2.64 5.15
N PHE A 13 57.00 -2.88 5.88
CA PHE A 13 55.73 -3.20 5.29
C PHE A 13 55.21 -1.95 4.60
N ALA A 14 55.45 -1.84 3.30
CA ALA A 14 54.77 -0.87 2.46
C ALA A 14 53.30 -1.25 2.41
N LEU A 15 52.49 -0.64 3.26
CA LEU A 15 51.04 -0.56 3.06
C LEU A 15 50.84 0.23 1.75
N THR A 16 50.64 -0.48 0.65
CA THR A 16 50.14 0.13 -0.57
C THR A 16 48.70 0.51 -0.33
N SER A 17 48.47 1.67 0.27
CA SER A 17 47.19 2.35 0.18
C SER A 17 46.96 2.67 -1.30
N GLY A 18 46.12 1.92 -1.98
CA GLY A 18 45.75 2.23 -3.36
C GLY A 18 45.25 3.68 -3.40
N ALA A 19 45.89 4.50 -4.24
CA ALA A 19 45.47 5.88 -4.40
C ALA A 19 44.03 5.93 -4.92
N THR A 20 43.21 6.82 -4.39
CA THR A 20 41.87 7.11 -4.91
C THR A 20 42.01 7.62 -6.33
N SER A 21 41.16 7.10 -7.22
CA SER A 21 41.12 7.54 -8.62
C SER A 21 39.68 7.57 -9.12
N TYR A 22 39.42 8.42 -10.07
CA TYR A 22 38.13 8.41 -10.75
C TYR A 22 38.26 8.42 -12.26
N LYS A 23 37.25 7.91 -12.93
CA LYS A 23 37.18 7.86 -14.39
C LYS A 23 35.81 8.35 -14.84
N LYS A 24 35.80 9.38 -15.68
CA LYS A 24 34.59 9.83 -16.37
C LYS A 24 34.11 8.74 -17.33
N ILE A 25 32.81 8.45 -17.33
CA ILE A 25 32.11 7.56 -18.26
C ILE A 25 31.07 8.37 -19.06
N SER A 26 30.44 7.77 -20.06
CA SER A 26 29.52 8.47 -20.97
C SER A 26 28.38 9.19 -20.25
N ASN A 27 27.85 8.61 -19.16
CA ASN A 27 26.73 9.12 -18.38
C ASN A 27 27.06 9.29 -16.89
N GLY A 28 28.31 9.56 -16.52
CA GLY A 28 28.64 9.76 -15.12
C GLY A 28 30.14 9.57 -14.81
N VAL A 29 30.40 9.02 -13.62
CA VAL A 29 31.77 8.80 -13.12
C VAL A 29 31.83 7.51 -12.29
N VAL A 30 32.96 6.83 -12.39
CA VAL A 30 33.37 5.71 -11.53
C VAL A 30 34.49 6.16 -10.64
N VAL A 31 34.34 5.98 -9.34
CA VAL A 31 35.35 6.28 -8.30
C VAL A 31 35.90 4.96 -7.75
N THR A 32 37.20 4.82 -7.69
CA THR A 32 37.88 3.72 -7.01
C THR A 32 38.35 4.23 -5.65
N LEU A 33 37.79 3.64 -4.59
CA LEU A 33 38.09 4.00 -3.20
C LEU A 33 39.26 3.19 -2.65
N PRO A 34 40.00 3.70 -1.66
CA PRO A 34 41.05 2.94 -0.96
C PRO A 34 40.43 1.66 -0.35
N ALA A 35 41.07 0.53 -0.57
CA ALA A 35 40.63 -0.74 0.05
C ALA A 35 40.95 -0.70 1.55
N ARG A 36 39.90 -0.59 2.36
CA ARG A 36 40.03 -0.62 3.83
C ARG A 36 39.82 -2.03 4.38
N ASN A 37 38.77 -2.73 3.90
CA ASN A 37 38.41 -4.12 4.22
C ASN A 37 37.35 -4.63 3.24
N ASP A 38 36.90 -5.87 3.38
CA ASP A 38 35.90 -6.48 2.50
C ASP A 38 34.45 -6.06 2.83
N THR A 39 34.25 -5.24 3.87
CA THR A 39 32.93 -4.77 4.30
C THR A 39 32.64 -3.32 3.87
N THR A 40 33.60 -2.64 3.22
CA THR A 40 33.45 -1.27 2.73
C THR A 40 33.43 -1.21 1.20
N ALA A 41 32.78 -0.19 0.66
CA ALA A 41 32.75 0.02 -0.78
C ALA A 41 34.17 0.24 -1.33
N ARG A 42 34.52 -0.45 -2.40
CA ARG A 42 35.74 -0.26 -3.18
C ARG A 42 35.48 0.47 -4.49
N LEU A 43 34.38 0.18 -5.15
CA LEU A 43 33.97 0.90 -6.35
C LEU A 43 32.64 1.61 -6.07
N LEU A 44 32.59 2.85 -6.49
CA LEU A 44 31.39 3.70 -6.45
C LEU A 44 31.15 4.26 -7.84
N ARG A 45 29.92 4.19 -8.33
CA ARG A 45 29.51 4.73 -9.62
C ARG A 45 28.37 5.70 -9.45
N LEU A 46 28.49 6.91 -9.93
CA LEU A 46 27.42 7.87 -10.08
C LEU A 46 27.03 7.95 -11.55
N GLN A 47 25.76 7.72 -11.87
CA GLN A 47 25.23 7.82 -13.23
C GLN A 47 24.11 8.85 -13.29
N VAL A 48 24.20 9.74 -14.28
CA VAL A 48 23.10 10.62 -14.65
C VAL A 48 22.08 9.82 -15.42
N VAL A 49 20.87 9.75 -14.90
CA VAL A 49 19.71 9.16 -15.56
C VAL A 49 19.03 10.23 -16.41
N ASP A 50 18.69 11.36 -15.78
CA ASP A 50 18.24 12.60 -16.43
C ASP A 50 18.67 13.82 -15.62
N GLU A 51 18.11 15.00 -15.87
CA GLU A 51 18.47 16.26 -15.19
C GLU A 51 18.23 16.19 -13.67
N SER A 52 17.21 15.44 -13.21
CA SER A 52 16.77 15.37 -11.81
C SER A 52 17.10 14.06 -11.12
N ILE A 53 17.60 13.03 -11.84
CA ILE A 53 17.78 11.69 -11.30
C ILE A 53 19.26 11.25 -11.39
N ILE A 54 19.83 10.90 -10.25
CA ILE A 54 21.17 10.33 -10.15
C ILE A 54 21.11 8.93 -9.54
N ARG A 55 21.69 7.95 -10.24
CA ARG A 55 21.89 6.59 -9.72
C ARG A 55 23.22 6.48 -9.00
N VAL A 56 23.22 5.84 -7.84
CA VAL A 56 24.43 5.49 -7.08
C VAL A 56 24.53 3.99 -6.95
N THR A 57 25.63 3.41 -7.45
CA THR A 57 25.93 1.98 -7.32
C THR A 57 27.25 1.81 -6.58
N ALA A 58 27.28 0.96 -5.54
CA ALA A 58 28.49 0.67 -4.77
C ALA A 58 28.70 -0.83 -4.57
N VAL A 59 29.95 -1.27 -4.65
CA VAL A 59 30.33 -2.67 -4.40
C VAL A 59 31.65 -2.73 -3.63
N PRO A 60 31.85 -3.73 -2.75
CA PRO A 60 33.14 -4.00 -2.10
C PRO A 60 34.12 -4.69 -3.06
N GLY A 61 33.63 -5.31 -4.14
CA GLY A 61 34.40 -6.01 -5.14
C GLY A 61 35.11 -5.10 -6.15
N ARG A 62 35.77 -5.71 -7.10
CA ARG A 62 36.56 -5.03 -8.17
C ARG A 62 35.77 -4.81 -9.47
N LYS A 63 34.48 -5.24 -9.53
CA LYS A 63 33.61 -5.12 -10.70
C LYS A 63 32.19 -4.85 -10.26
N PHE A 64 31.50 -4.03 -11.03
CA PHE A 64 30.05 -3.91 -10.89
C PHE A 64 29.35 -5.14 -11.48
N PRO A 65 28.19 -5.54 -10.96
CA PRO A 65 27.32 -6.51 -11.62
C PRO A 65 26.83 -5.98 -12.98
N LYS A 66 26.19 -6.86 -13.76
CA LYS A 66 25.52 -6.41 -14.99
C LYS A 66 24.34 -5.51 -14.63
N ASP A 67 24.21 -4.41 -15.36
CA ASP A 67 23.06 -3.52 -15.20
C ASP A 67 21.79 -4.23 -15.68
N LYS A 68 21.00 -4.74 -14.72
CA LYS A 68 19.68 -5.35 -14.92
C LYS A 68 18.76 -4.88 -13.80
N SER A 69 17.61 -4.37 -14.16
CA SER A 69 16.57 -4.00 -13.20
C SER A 69 15.24 -4.59 -13.63
N LEU A 70 14.42 -5.02 -12.66
CA LEU A 70 13.02 -5.42 -12.88
C LEU A 70 12.10 -4.19 -12.85
N VAL A 71 12.59 -3.11 -12.28
CA VAL A 71 11.81 -1.90 -11.94
C VAL A 71 12.11 -0.76 -12.89
N VAL A 72 13.39 -0.46 -13.07
CA VAL A 72 13.86 0.70 -13.84
C VAL A 72 13.86 0.40 -15.33
N LEU A 73 13.24 1.29 -16.09
CA LEU A 73 13.15 1.19 -17.54
C LEU A 73 14.45 1.66 -18.21
N PRO A 74 15.01 0.91 -19.19
CA PRO A 74 16.22 1.33 -19.89
C PRO A 74 16.10 2.70 -20.59
N GLU A 75 14.92 3.03 -21.10
CA GLU A 75 14.57 4.28 -21.76
C GLU A 75 14.56 5.50 -20.83
N ALA A 76 14.56 5.30 -19.52
CA ALA A 76 14.70 6.39 -18.55
C ALA A 76 16.05 7.09 -18.63
N PHE A 77 17.09 6.36 -19.05
CA PHE A 77 18.43 6.92 -19.21
C PHE A 77 18.54 7.78 -20.46
N THR A 78 18.52 9.08 -20.28
CA THR A 78 18.61 10.05 -21.37
C THR A 78 20.08 10.52 -21.58
N LYS A 79 20.35 11.13 -22.74
CA LYS A 79 21.66 11.79 -23.02
C LYS A 79 21.68 13.16 -22.36
N THR A 80 21.75 13.21 -21.05
CA THR A 80 21.76 14.44 -20.27
C THR A 80 23.19 14.99 -20.14
N PRO A 81 23.44 16.27 -20.44
CA PRO A 81 24.72 16.92 -20.19
C PRO A 81 25.05 17.01 -18.70
N PHE A 82 26.29 16.77 -18.34
CA PHE A 82 26.78 16.95 -16.98
C PHE A 82 28.24 17.45 -16.97
N SER A 83 28.61 18.11 -15.89
CA SER A 83 29.99 18.54 -15.62
C SER A 83 30.58 17.78 -14.44
N LEU A 84 31.90 17.71 -14.38
CA LEU A 84 32.65 17.21 -13.24
C LEU A 84 33.64 18.29 -12.79
N SER A 85 33.71 18.52 -11.50
CA SER A 85 34.71 19.38 -10.86
C SER A 85 35.24 18.71 -9.60
N GLU A 86 36.52 18.90 -9.31
CA GLU A 86 37.16 18.41 -8.09
C GLU A 86 37.72 19.59 -7.31
N HIS A 87 37.42 19.59 -6.01
CA HIS A 87 37.94 20.59 -5.09
C HIS A 87 38.17 19.94 -3.71
N GLU A 88 39.39 20.09 -3.18
CA GLU A 88 39.78 19.58 -1.85
C GLU A 88 39.38 18.13 -1.57
N GLY A 89 39.59 17.22 -2.54
CA GLY A 89 39.26 15.80 -2.39
C GLY A 89 37.79 15.47 -2.51
N THR A 90 36.96 16.43 -2.91
CA THR A 90 35.54 16.23 -3.21
C THR A 90 35.32 16.34 -4.71
N LEU A 91 34.78 15.27 -5.32
CA LEU A 91 34.38 15.24 -6.72
C LEU A 91 32.90 15.53 -6.84
N THR A 92 32.53 16.58 -7.58
CA THR A 92 31.15 16.99 -7.82
C THR A 92 30.75 16.74 -9.27
N LEU A 93 29.68 15.97 -9.45
CA LEU A 93 28.93 15.77 -10.69
C LEU A 93 27.70 16.69 -10.66
N SER A 94 27.57 17.55 -11.68
CA SER A 94 26.46 18.51 -11.76
C SER A 94 25.69 18.34 -13.06
N THR A 95 24.36 18.19 -12.93
CA THR A 95 23.40 18.41 -14.01
C THR A 95 22.84 19.83 -13.91
N ARG A 96 21.79 20.14 -14.65
CA ARG A 96 21.09 21.42 -14.53
C ARG A 96 20.26 21.54 -13.23
N GLU A 97 19.85 20.41 -12.64
CA GLU A 97 18.93 20.39 -11.48
C GLU A 97 19.57 19.81 -10.20
N VAL A 98 20.60 18.98 -10.31
CA VAL A 98 21.19 18.27 -9.16
C VAL A 98 22.70 18.37 -9.16
N ARG A 99 23.28 18.55 -7.96
CA ARG A 99 24.72 18.37 -7.70
C ARG A 99 24.89 17.15 -6.80
N ALA A 100 25.62 16.14 -7.28
CA ALA A 100 26.03 14.97 -6.52
C ALA A 100 27.53 15.02 -6.24
N SER A 101 27.89 15.11 -4.96
CA SER A 101 29.29 15.24 -4.53
C SER A 101 29.76 13.97 -3.84
N VAL A 102 31.00 13.53 -4.13
CA VAL A 102 31.63 12.35 -3.52
C VAL A 102 32.89 12.78 -2.80
N ASP A 103 33.02 12.48 -1.53
CA ASP A 103 34.28 12.51 -0.81
C ASP A 103 35.16 11.35 -1.29
N LEU A 104 36.30 11.70 -1.91
CA LEU A 104 37.20 10.74 -2.55
C LEU A 104 37.93 9.83 -1.54
N THR A 105 37.93 10.17 -0.24
CA THR A 105 38.58 9.37 0.81
C THR A 105 37.64 8.34 1.38
N THR A 106 36.37 8.72 1.60
CA THR A 106 35.38 7.89 2.30
C THR A 106 34.34 7.24 1.40
N GLY A 107 34.11 7.82 0.21
CA GLY A 107 33.01 7.45 -0.67
C GLY A 107 31.66 7.97 -0.21
N GLU A 108 31.63 8.93 0.73
CA GLU A 108 30.40 9.61 1.15
C GLU A 108 29.79 10.37 -0.01
N VAL A 109 28.51 10.17 -0.28
CA VAL A 109 27.78 10.90 -1.32
C VAL A 109 26.82 11.89 -0.67
N SER A 110 26.77 13.09 -1.22
CA SER A 110 25.77 14.10 -0.86
C SER A 110 25.11 14.68 -2.10
N PHE A 111 23.85 15.09 -1.94
CA PHE A 111 23.04 15.70 -2.99
C PHE A 111 22.63 17.10 -2.57
N ALA A 112 22.79 18.04 -3.48
CA ALA A 112 22.42 19.43 -3.30
C ALA A 112 21.62 19.93 -4.50
N ASP A 113 20.83 20.97 -4.28
CA ASP A 113 20.18 21.68 -5.37
C ASP A 113 21.16 22.62 -6.11
N THR A 114 20.66 23.33 -7.09
CA THR A 114 21.47 24.25 -7.92
C THR A 114 22.03 25.43 -7.14
N THR A 115 21.42 25.79 -5.99
CA THR A 115 21.95 26.86 -5.11
C THR A 115 23.10 26.36 -4.25
N GLY A 116 23.27 25.05 -4.12
CA GLY A 116 24.25 24.38 -3.26
C GLY A 116 23.70 23.99 -1.90
N ALA A 117 22.41 24.17 -1.65
CA ALA A 117 21.75 23.70 -0.43
C ALA A 117 21.67 22.16 -0.42
N VAL A 118 22.30 21.54 0.56
CA VAL A 118 22.31 20.06 0.70
C VAL A 118 20.92 19.59 1.08
N ARG A 119 20.38 18.66 0.27
CA ARG A 119 19.08 18.02 0.48
C ARG A 119 19.21 16.67 1.16
N LEU A 120 20.23 15.89 0.80
CA LEU A 120 20.53 14.59 1.36
C LEU A 120 22.02 14.40 1.49
N ARG A 121 22.47 13.78 2.58
CA ARG A 121 23.88 13.40 2.78
C ARG A 121 23.93 11.99 3.36
N GLU A 122 24.80 11.16 2.82
CA GLU A 122 25.14 9.89 3.46
C GLU A 122 25.82 10.14 4.82
N ARG A 123 25.75 9.16 5.70
CA ARG A 123 26.43 9.24 7.00
C ARG A 123 27.90 9.54 6.83
N CYS A 124 28.43 10.39 7.68
CA CYS A 124 29.86 10.72 7.70
C CYS A 124 30.73 9.46 7.66
N GLY A 125 31.68 9.44 6.72
CA GLY A 125 32.48 8.27 6.42
C GLY A 125 31.88 7.28 5.41
N GLY A 126 30.76 7.62 4.74
CA GLY A 126 30.15 6.91 3.62
C GLY A 126 28.93 6.06 3.95
N GLY A 127 28.74 5.69 5.20
CA GLY A 127 27.52 4.98 5.69
C GLY A 127 27.20 3.63 5.04
N LYS A 128 28.09 3.10 4.19
CA LYS A 128 27.92 1.86 3.41
C LYS A 128 28.65 0.71 4.09
N THR A 129 27.91 -0.34 4.42
CA THR A 129 28.50 -1.57 4.95
C THR A 129 27.98 -2.79 4.18
N PHE A 130 28.84 -3.75 3.95
CA PHE A 130 28.55 -4.98 3.21
C PHE A 130 28.95 -6.20 4.05
N SER A 131 28.14 -7.26 3.97
CA SER A 131 28.48 -8.57 4.52
C SER A 131 28.27 -9.63 3.43
N PRO A 132 29.27 -10.46 3.12
CA PRO A 132 29.10 -11.52 2.13
C PRO A 132 28.02 -12.50 2.56
N ILE A 133 27.17 -12.93 1.62
CA ILE A 133 26.14 -13.95 1.81
C ILE A 133 26.19 -14.92 0.62
N THR A 134 25.93 -16.19 0.89
CA THR A 134 25.80 -17.22 -0.17
C THR A 134 24.53 -18.02 0.08
N VAL A 135 23.64 -18.03 -0.88
CA VAL A 135 22.38 -18.79 -0.85
C VAL A 135 22.27 -19.59 -2.15
N ASP A 136 21.96 -20.88 -2.05
CA ASP A 136 21.82 -21.81 -3.20
C ASP A 136 23.05 -21.77 -4.14
N GLY A 137 24.25 -21.57 -3.59
CA GLY A 137 25.50 -21.48 -4.36
C GLY A 137 25.73 -20.13 -5.07
N VAL A 138 24.83 -19.17 -4.93
CA VAL A 138 24.97 -17.80 -5.46
C VAL A 138 25.53 -16.90 -4.37
N SER A 139 26.67 -16.24 -4.65
CA SER A 139 27.31 -15.29 -3.74
C SER A 139 26.91 -13.86 -4.07
N ALA A 140 26.55 -13.12 -3.05
CA ALA A 140 26.14 -11.72 -3.11
C ALA A 140 26.47 -11.04 -1.76
N TYR A 141 25.82 -9.94 -1.45
CA TYR A 141 25.99 -9.19 -0.21
C TYR A 141 24.67 -8.88 0.45
N SER A 142 24.60 -8.99 1.77
CA SER A 142 23.71 -8.12 2.51
C SER A 142 24.37 -6.75 2.66
N TYR A 143 23.58 -5.67 2.65
CA TYR A 143 24.16 -4.34 2.81
C TYR A 143 23.31 -3.44 3.69
N ARG A 144 23.95 -2.44 4.29
CA ARG A 144 23.27 -1.34 4.98
C ARG A 144 23.80 -0.01 4.44
N GLN A 145 22.87 0.91 4.14
CA GLN A 145 23.14 2.30 3.79
C GLN A 145 22.51 3.21 4.84
N GLN A 146 23.28 4.18 5.33
CA GLN A 146 22.78 5.18 6.27
C GLN A 146 22.98 6.59 5.72
N PHE A 147 22.01 7.45 6.01
CA PHE A 147 22.05 8.87 5.67
C PHE A 147 21.83 9.69 6.93
N GLU A 148 22.38 10.90 6.95
CA GLU A 148 22.05 11.90 7.95
C GLU A 148 20.61 12.40 7.68
N SER A 149 19.88 12.73 8.72
CA SER A 149 18.51 13.23 8.63
C SER A 149 18.29 14.31 9.69
N PRO A 150 18.09 15.59 9.29
CA PRO A 150 17.85 16.69 10.20
C PRO A 150 16.52 16.50 10.96
N ALA A 151 16.37 17.19 12.10
CA ALA A 151 15.21 17.04 12.98
C ALA A 151 13.87 17.44 12.31
N ASP A 152 13.93 18.36 11.36
CA ASP A 152 12.79 18.88 10.59
C ASP A 152 12.51 18.08 9.31
N GLU A 153 12.99 16.84 9.23
CA GLU A 153 12.74 15.94 8.12
C GLU A 153 11.70 14.87 8.47
N ALA A 154 10.82 14.57 7.52
CA ALA A 154 9.78 13.54 7.61
C ALA A 154 9.84 12.62 6.37
N PHE A 155 9.50 11.35 6.53
CA PHE A 155 9.58 10.34 5.49
C PHE A 155 8.26 9.61 5.29
N TYR A 156 7.87 9.39 4.04
CA TYR A 156 6.61 8.77 3.63
C TYR A 156 6.84 7.77 2.50
N GLY A 157 5.95 6.78 2.36
CA GLY A 157 6.06 5.78 1.32
C GLY A 157 6.23 4.37 1.86
N LEU A 158 7.16 3.57 1.33
CA LEU A 158 7.43 2.17 1.68
C LEU A 158 6.29 1.19 1.35
N GLY A 159 5.24 1.59 0.65
CA GLY A 159 4.04 0.80 0.36
C GLY A 159 2.95 0.93 1.43
N GLN A 160 2.20 -0.16 1.69
CA GLN A 160 1.15 -0.18 2.72
C GLN A 160 1.50 -1.14 3.86
N HIS A 161 1.30 -0.68 5.10
CA HIS A 161 1.53 -1.46 6.32
C HIS A 161 0.39 -1.20 7.32
N GLN A 162 -0.02 -2.23 8.08
CA GLN A 162 -1.15 -2.16 9.02
C GLN A 162 -0.67 -1.74 10.42
N SER A 163 0.02 -0.60 10.50
CA SER A 163 0.72 -0.18 11.73
C SER A 163 0.29 1.17 12.30
N ASP A 164 -0.71 1.85 11.72
CA ASP A 164 -1.10 3.23 12.03
C ASP A 164 0.04 4.27 11.83
N GLU A 165 1.20 3.85 11.32
CA GLU A 165 2.34 4.73 11.09
C GLU A 165 2.18 5.44 9.74
N PHE A 166 2.32 6.76 9.75
CA PHE A 166 2.28 7.59 8.56
C PHE A 166 3.66 8.18 8.24
N ASN A 167 4.26 8.88 9.21
CA ASN A 167 5.63 9.40 9.10
C ASN A 167 6.61 8.36 9.65
N TYR A 168 7.51 7.88 8.79
CA TYR A 168 8.51 6.86 9.14
C TYR A 168 9.79 7.40 9.77
N LYS A 169 9.88 8.70 10.10
CA LYS A 169 11.01 9.25 10.85
C LYS A 169 11.16 8.56 12.20
N GLY A 170 12.32 7.96 12.44
CA GLY A 170 12.60 7.22 13.69
C GLY A 170 11.82 5.92 13.88
N LYS A 171 11.09 5.46 12.86
CA LYS A 171 10.32 4.21 12.88
C LYS A 171 11.09 3.07 12.23
N ASN A 172 10.68 1.85 12.53
CA ASN A 172 11.22 0.63 11.91
C ASN A 172 10.14 -0.05 11.08
N GLU A 173 10.49 -0.54 9.90
CA GLU A 173 9.62 -1.39 9.11
C GLU A 173 10.41 -2.50 8.43
N SER A 174 9.85 -3.73 8.47
CA SER A 174 10.37 -4.87 7.70
C SER A 174 9.60 -4.98 6.40
N LEU A 175 10.30 -4.86 5.28
CA LEU A 175 9.73 -4.76 3.95
C LEU A 175 9.78 -6.12 3.26
N PHE A 176 8.66 -6.81 3.30
CA PHE A 176 8.40 -8.07 2.59
C PHE A 176 6.92 -8.17 2.23
N GLN A 177 6.61 -8.93 1.20
CA GLN A 177 5.23 -9.11 0.77
C GLN A 177 4.51 -10.12 1.67
N TYR A 178 3.32 -9.77 2.13
CA TYR A 178 2.47 -10.61 2.97
C TYR A 178 1.01 -10.19 2.79
N ASN A 179 0.08 -11.08 3.08
CA ASN A 179 -1.33 -10.71 3.17
C ASN A 179 -1.50 -9.54 4.15
N THR A 180 -2.10 -8.44 3.71
CA THR A 180 -2.20 -7.13 4.38
C THR A 180 -0.95 -6.23 4.35
N LYS A 181 0.16 -6.67 3.74
CA LYS A 181 1.37 -5.86 3.55
C LYS A 181 1.77 -5.78 2.09
N VAL A 182 2.04 -4.59 1.59
CA VAL A 182 2.72 -4.38 0.30
C VAL A 182 3.94 -3.52 0.54
N SER A 183 5.10 -4.04 0.18
CA SER A 183 6.38 -3.37 0.37
C SER A 183 6.91 -2.81 -0.93
N VAL A 184 7.14 -1.50 -0.97
CA VAL A 184 7.72 -0.78 -2.10
C VAL A 184 9.01 -0.10 -1.63
N PRO A 185 10.17 -0.34 -2.26
CA PRO A 185 11.46 0.19 -1.81
C PRO A 185 11.67 1.66 -2.23
N PHE A 186 10.64 2.49 -2.06
CA PHE A 186 10.63 3.91 -2.38
C PHE A 186 10.17 4.74 -1.20
N ILE A 187 10.85 5.87 -1.00
CA ILE A 187 10.54 6.84 0.05
C ILE A 187 10.59 8.26 -0.50
N LEU A 188 9.66 9.08 -0.03
CA LEU A 188 9.58 10.52 -0.27
C LEU A 188 9.91 11.28 1.03
N SER A 189 10.81 12.28 0.94
CA SER A 189 11.08 13.24 2.02
C SER A 189 10.28 14.53 1.84
N ASN A 190 9.84 15.15 2.96
CA ASN A 190 9.30 16.52 2.94
C ASN A 190 10.31 17.57 2.48
N LYS A 191 11.58 17.20 2.25
CA LYS A 191 12.62 18.03 1.64
C LYS A 191 12.61 17.98 0.10
N ASN A 192 11.55 17.41 -0.50
CA ASN A 192 11.30 17.31 -1.93
C ASN A 192 12.38 16.49 -2.66
N TYR A 193 12.73 15.34 -2.10
CA TYR A 193 13.50 14.32 -2.81
C TYR A 193 12.89 12.94 -2.57
N GLY A 194 13.16 12.01 -3.47
CA GLY A 194 12.83 10.60 -3.36
C GLY A 194 14.04 9.71 -3.43
N LEU A 195 13.97 8.55 -2.77
CA LEU A 195 14.94 7.47 -2.90
C LEU A 195 14.23 6.18 -3.32
N LEU A 196 14.69 5.57 -4.41
CA LEU A 196 14.31 4.23 -4.81
C LEU A 196 15.54 3.32 -4.66
N PHE A 197 15.40 2.25 -3.88
CA PHE A 197 16.42 1.20 -3.74
C PHE A 197 16.10 0.06 -4.71
N ASP A 198 17.00 -0.20 -5.68
CA ASP A 198 16.81 -1.24 -6.69
C ASP A 198 17.29 -2.60 -6.16
N THR A 199 16.51 -3.17 -5.29
CA THR A 199 16.72 -4.47 -4.65
C THR A 199 15.38 -5.18 -4.44
N TYR A 200 15.37 -6.52 -4.56
CA TYR A 200 14.14 -7.32 -4.55
C TYR A 200 14.07 -8.27 -3.35
N SER A 201 15.09 -8.28 -2.51
CA SER A 201 15.16 -9.08 -1.29
C SER A 201 14.31 -8.50 -0.15
N LEU A 202 14.22 -9.22 0.96
CA LEU A 202 13.71 -8.65 2.21
C LEU A 202 14.59 -7.44 2.60
N CYS A 203 13.92 -6.33 2.94
CA CYS A 203 14.59 -5.10 3.34
C CYS A 203 14.11 -4.65 4.72
N LYS A 204 14.87 -3.75 5.35
CA LYS A 204 14.48 -3.10 6.60
C LYS A 204 14.74 -1.60 6.52
N TRP A 205 13.73 -0.85 6.90
CA TRP A 205 13.80 0.59 7.14
C TRP A 205 14.08 0.85 8.61
N GLY A 206 14.92 1.83 8.91
CA GLY A 206 15.25 2.25 10.27
C GLY A 206 16.25 1.32 10.94
N ASP A 207 16.08 1.09 12.24
CA ASP A 207 16.95 0.20 13.01
C ASP A 207 16.82 -1.26 12.52
N SER A 208 17.89 -1.81 11.99
CA SER A 208 17.92 -3.15 11.39
C SER A 208 18.18 -4.28 12.38
N ARG A 209 18.32 -3.95 13.69
CA ARG A 209 18.48 -4.99 14.74
C ARG A 209 17.26 -5.92 14.78
N GLU A 210 17.48 -7.17 15.17
CA GLU A 210 16.40 -8.10 15.43
C GLU A 210 15.73 -7.80 16.78
N TYR A 211 14.40 -7.89 16.82
CA TYR A 211 13.66 -7.80 18.07
C TYR A 211 13.99 -9.00 18.96
N ALA A 212 14.51 -8.75 20.15
CA ALA A 212 14.92 -9.76 21.10
C ALA A 212 13.75 -10.25 21.98
N GLN A 213 13.89 -11.44 22.55
CA GLN A 213 12.93 -11.98 23.49
C GLN A 213 12.93 -11.17 24.80
N LEU A 214 11.81 -11.16 25.52
CA LEU A 214 11.70 -10.41 26.77
C LEU A 214 12.81 -10.76 27.76
N GLY A 215 13.07 -12.06 28.00
CA GLY A 215 14.11 -12.52 28.92
C GLY A 215 15.54 -12.18 28.51
N ASP A 216 15.78 -11.81 27.25
CA ASP A 216 17.09 -11.38 26.77
C ASP A 216 17.37 -9.89 27.05
N LEU A 217 16.31 -9.07 27.19
CA LEU A 217 16.40 -7.63 27.43
C LEU A 217 16.03 -7.19 28.84
N PHE A 218 15.19 -7.95 29.53
CA PHE A 218 14.63 -7.61 30.83
C PHE A 218 14.96 -8.67 31.87
N ASP A 219 15.10 -8.22 33.11
CA ASP A 219 15.01 -9.13 34.25
C ASP A 219 13.53 -9.37 34.54
N LEU A 220 13.09 -10.62 34.40
CA LEU A 220 11.69 -11.00 34.54
C LEU A 220 11.44 -11.55 35.94
N TYR A 221 10.26 -11.23 36.49
CA TYR A 221 9.79 -11.76 37.77
C TYR A 221 8.36 -12.28 37.61
N ASP A 222 8.10 -13.49 38.16
CA ASP A 222 6.75 -14.07 38.09
C ASP A 222 5.79 -13.39 39.10
N ALA A 223 4.53 -13.81 39.12
CA ALA A 223 3.52 -13.25 40.02
C ALA A 223 3.85 -13.37 41.51
N ASP A 224 4.74 -14.31 41.89
CA ASP A 224 5.22 -14.50 43.25
C ASP A 224 6.56 -13.77 43.51
N GLY A 225 7.04 -12.98 42.56
CA GLY A 225 8.30 -12.23 42.62
C GLY A 225 9.56 -13.04 42.37
N LYS A 226 9.46 -14.29 41.89
CA LYS A 226 10.61 -15.15 41.59
C LYS A 226 11.22 -14.78 40.23
N TYR A 227 12.53 -14.58 40.23
CA TYR A 227 13.33 -14.21 39.05
C TYR A 227 13.30 -15.27 37.93
N GLY A 228 13.35 -14.78 36.66
CA GLY A 228 13.69 -15.55 35.46
C GLY A 228 12.52 -15.82 34.50
N ALA A 229 11.28 -15.49 34.86
CA ALA A 229 10.13 -15.71 33.97
C ALA A 229 8.91 -14.90 34.44
N LEU A 230 7.89 -14.79 33.57
CA LEU A 230 6.52 -14.36 33.88
C LEU A 230 5.66 -15.58 34.26
N THR A 231 4.58 -15.35 34.99
CA THR A 231 3.53 -16.36 35.22
C THR A 231 2.54 -16.34 34.06
N ALA A 232 2.36 -17.46 33.39
CA ALA A 232 1.32 -17.68 32.37
C ALA A 232 0.23 -18.60 32.95
N LEU A 233 -0.98 -18.08 33.14
CA LEU A 233 -2.14 -18.80 33.62
C LEU A 233 -3.08 -19.11 32.46
N TYR A 234 -3.14 -20.36 32.04
CA TYR A 234 -4.04 -20.89 31.02
C TYR A 234 -5.35 -21.35 31.66
N ARG A 235 -6.45 -20.71 31.30
CA ARG A 235 -7.82 -21.07 31.73
C ARG A 235 -8.56 -21.67 30.56
N PRO A 236 -9.13 -22.89 30.67
CA PRO A 236 -9.91 -23.48 29.58
C PRO A 236 -11.24 -22.73 29.36
N ASP A 237 -11.91 -23.01 28.24
CA ASP A 237 -13.27 -22.58 28.02
C ASP A 237 -14.13 -22.95 29.24
N ALA A 238 -14.94 -22.03 29.74
CA ALA A 238 -15.80 -22.20 30.88
C ALA A 238 -16.80 -23.38 30.73
N LYS A 239 -17.10 -23.77 29.51
CA LYS A 239 -17.93 -24.96 29.18
C LYS A 239 -17.16 -26.27 29.33
N ASN A 240 -15.85 -26.24 29.30
CA ASN A 240 -15.00 -27.43 29.42
C ASN A 240 -14.62 -27.70 30.88
N LYS A 241 -15.55 -28.19 31.67
CA LYS A 241 -15.36 -28.47 33.11
C LYS A 241 -14.38 -29.62 33.41
N LYS A 242 -13.93 -30.37 32.39
CA LYS A 242 -13.01 -31.50 32.56
C LYS A 242 -11.54 -31.08 32.59
N VAL A 243 -11.21 -29.93 31.99
CA VAL A 243 -9.84 -29.40 31.95
C VAL A 243 -9.62 -28.45 33.12
N ARG A 244 -8.53 -28.64 33.85
CA ARG A 244 -8.12 -27.74 34.94
C ARG A 244 -7.28 -26.59 34.36
N PRO A 245 -7.29 -25.40 35.01
CA PRO A 245 -6.32 -24.36 34.71
C PRO A 245 -4.89 -24.86 34.82
N LEU A 246 -4.03 -24.39 33.94
CA LEU A 246 -2.60 -24.71 33.89
C LEU A 246 -1.80 -23.45 34.17
N THR A 247 -0.85 -23.50 35.09
CA THR A 247 0.10 -22.41 35.34
C THR A 247 1.49 -22.81 34.86
N ARG A 248 2.13 -21.96 34.09
CA ARG A 248 3.51 -22.11 33.61
C ARG A 248 4.34 -20.89 33.97
N ARG A 249 5.65 -21.06 34.04
CA ARG A 249 6.62 -19.95 34.07
C ARG A 249 7.23 -19.84 32.68
N GLU A 250 7.12 -18.69 32.05
CA GLU A 250 7.57 -18.47 30.69
C GLU A 250 8.48 -17.22 30.59
N SER A 251 9.73 -17.44 30.13
CA SER A 251 10.70 -16.35 29.89
C SER A 251 10.64 -15.80 28.48
N ARG A 252 9.87 -16.43 27.61
CA ARG A 252 9.64 -16.08 26.22
C ARG A 252 8.15 -16.15 25.91
N ILE A 253 7.66 -15.21 25.11
CA ILE A 253 6.34 -15.27 24.47
C ILE A 253 6.63 -15.22 22.98
N TYR A 254 6.83 -16.40 22.38
CA TYR A 254 7.31 -16.55 21.00
C TYR A 254 6.63 -17.73 20.32
N TYR A 255 5.35 -17.58 20.04
CA TYR A 255 4.48 -18.55 19.36
C TYR A 255 4.02 -17.91 18.05
N GLU A 256 4.95 -17.68 17.10
CA GLU A 256 4.71 -16.83 15.92
C GLU A 256 4.56 -17.62 14.61
N ASP A 257 4.94 -18.89 14.61
CA ASP A 257 4.88 -19.75 13.42
C ASP A 257 4.56 -21.20 13.78
N GLN A 258 4.44 -22.05 12.77
CA GLN A 258 4.08 -23.48 12.96
C GLN A 258 5.11 -24.31 13.70
N LYS A 259 6.36 -23.87 13.82
CA LYS A 259 7.38 -24.52 14.63
C LYS A 259 7.28 -24.06 16.08
N THR A 260 7.22 -22.77 16.29
CA THR A 260 7.25 -22.16 17.62
C THR A 260 5.95 -22.35 18.40
N ILE A 261 4.79 -22.55 17.74
CA ILE A 261 3.54 -22.91 18.43
C ILE A 261 3.60 -24.30 19.09
N LEU A 262 4.55 -25.16 18.73
CA LEU A 262 4.75 -26.45 19.38
C LEU A 262 5.24 -26.32 20.84
N ASP A 263 5.75 -25.16 21.22
CA ASP A 263 6.15 -24.84 22.60
C ASP A 263 4.93 -24.45 23.48
N LEU A 264 3.76 -24.21 22.90
CA LEU A 264 2.49 -24.10 23.65
C LEU A 264 2.15 -25.42 24.34
N PRO A 265 1.38 -25.42 25.46
CA PRO A 265 0.98 -26.65 26.12
C PRO A 265 0.13 -27.53 25.19
N GLN A 266 0.70 -28.61 24.68
CA GLN A 266 0.06 -29.47 23.66
C GLN A 266 -1.19 -30.20 24.18
N ASP A 267 -1.23 -30.55 25.48
CA ASP A 267 -2.37 -31.21 26.10
C ASP A 267 -3.45 -30.24 26.61
N PHE A 268 -3.30 -28.92 26.34
CA PHE A 268 -4.24 -27.91 26.79
C PHE A 268 -5.06 -27.38 25.61
N PRO A 269 -6.41 -27.48 25.65
CA PRO A 269 -7.24 -27.01 24.53
C PRO A 269 -7.30 -25.47 24.50
N LEU A 270 -6.76 -24.87 23.45
CA LEU A 270 -6.75 -23.43 23.26
C LEU A 270 -8.11 -22.87 22.81
N ASN A 271 -8.96 -23.67 22.18
CA ASN A 271 -10.27 -23.22 21.71
C ASN A 271 -11.16 -22.72 22.87
N GLY A 272 -11.49 -21.43 22.86
CA GLY A 272 -12.24 -20.75 23.93
C GLY A 272 -11.44 -20.48 25.20
N ALA A 273 -10.15 -20.78 25.22
CA ALA A 273 -9.27 -20.53 26.35
C ALA A 273 -9.02 -19.03 26.58
N ARG A 274 -8.55 -18.70 27.77
CA ARG A 274 -8.00 -17.38 28.12
C ARG A 274 -6.66 -17.57 28.81
N VAL A 275 -5.67 -16.86 28.31
CA VAL A 275 -4.31 -16.87 28.84
C VAL A 275 -4.00 -15.52 29.46
N LEU A 276 -3.52 -15.52 30.70
CA LEU A 276 -3.13 -14.32 31.42
C LEU A 276 -1.65 -14.44 31.80
N TYR A 277 -0.84 -13.54 31.23
CA TYR A 277 0.54 -13.37 31.69
C TYR A 277 0.57 -12.25 32.73
N THR A 278 1.24 -12.53 33.86
CA THR A 278 1.44 -11.56 34.95
C THR A 278 2.83 -11.68 35.53
N GLY A 279 3.33 -10.59 36.06
CA GLY A 279 4.62 -10.47 36.70
C GLY A 279 5.17 -9.08 36.61
N GLU A 280 6.49 -8.95 36.76
CA GLU A 280 7.19 -7.68 36.63
C GLU A 280 8.35 -7.82 35.64
N ILE A 281 8.66 -6.71 34.95
CA ILE A 281 9.84 -6.55 34.11
C ILE A 281 10.74 -5.46 34.71
N ALA A 282 12.05 -5.65 34.72
CA ALA A 282 13.01 -4.60 35.03
C ALA A 282 13.93 -4.40 33.84
N ALA A 283 13.96 -3.21 33.33
CA ALA A 283 14.81 -2.82 32.20
C ALA A 283 16.29 -2.79 32.65
N ARG A 284 17.21 -3.18 31.76
CA ARG A 284 18.66 -3.13 32.04
C ARG A 284 19.25 -1.76 31.70
N GLU A 285 18.58 -0.98 30.86
CA GLU A 285 18.98 0.36 30.41
C GLU A 285 17.80 1.30 30.53
N THR A 286 18.05 2.57 30.87
CA THR A 286 17.01 3.62 30.88
C THR A 286 16.79 4.15 29.47
N GLY A 287 15.55 4.15 29.00
CA GLY A 287 15.21 4.72 27.70
C GLY A 287 13.93 4.17 27.09
N ASP A 288 13.71 4.47 25.82
CA ASP A 288 12.51 4.12 25.09
C ASP A 288 12.68 2.71 24.47
N TYR A 289 11.97 1.74 25.03
CA TYR A 289 11.88 0.38 24.48
C TYR A 289 10.80 0.30 23.44
N ARG A 290 11.12 -0.28 22.26
CA ARG A 290 10.19 -0.46 21.15
C ARG A 290 9.76 -1.91 21.09
N PHE A 291 8.49 -2.17 21.34
CA PHE A 291 7.90 -3.51 21.36
C PHE A 291 7.27 -3.86 20.03
N LEU A 292 7.38 -5.15 19.67
CA LEU A 292 6.69 -5.78 18.56
C LEU A 292 5.81 -6.90 19.10
N LEU A 293 4.50 -6.67 19.04
CA LEU A 293 3.48 -7.68 19.30
C LEU A 293 3.13 -8.37 17.98
N TYR A 294 3.14 -9.70 17.94
CA TYR A 294 2.58 -10.53 16.87
C TYR A 294 1.40 -11.33 17.46
N TYR A 295 0.24 -11.31 16.83
CA TYR A 295 -0.95 -11.85 17.47
C TYR A 295 -1.99 -12.40 16.51
N ALA A 296 -2.69 -13.45 16.99
CA ALA A 296 -4.00 -13.91 16.55
C ALA A 296 -4.87 -14.13 17.80
N GLY A 297 -6.18 -14.02 17.67
CA GLY A 297 -7.11 -13.92 18.79
C GLY A 297 -7.17 -12.50 19.37
N TYR A 298 -7.82 -12.37 20.53
CA TYR A 298 -7.94 -11.09 21.24
C TYR A 298 -6.75 -10.88 22.16
N VAL A 299 -6.17 -9.70 22.14
CA VAL A 299 -5.02 -9.35 22.99
C VAL A 299 -5.13 -7.95 23.55
N LYS A 300 -4.71 -7.78 24.83
CA LYS A 300 -4.46 -6.49 25.49
C LYS A 300 -3.15 -6.54 26.22
N ILE A 301 -2.40 -5.42 26.27
CA ILE A 301 -1.14 -5.34 27.03
C ILE A 301 -1.15 -4.10 27.91
N TYR A 302 -0.79 -4.31 29.18
CA TYR A 302 -0.58 -3.28 30.17
C TYR A 302 0.86 -3.36 30.66
N ILE A 303 1.52 -2.21 30.77
CA ILE A 303 2.85 -2.06 31.42
C ILE A 303 2.74 -0.89 32.38
N ASP A 304 3.22 -1.06 33.59
CA ASP A 304 3.12 -0.07 34.69
C ASP A 304 1.69 0.43 34.95
N GLY A 305 0.71 -0.47 34.81
CA GLY A 305 -0.70 -0.17 34.98
C GLY A 305 -1.35 0.57 33.80
N GLU A 306 -0.58 1.07 32.83
CA GLU A 306 -1.08 1.74 31.64
C GLU A 306 -1.49 0.74 30.55
N LEU A 307 -2.64 0.93 29.91
CA LEU A 307 -3.10 0.15 28.76
C LEU A 307 -2.38 0.62 27.49
N LEU A 308 -1.25 0.00 27.15
CA LEU A 308 -0.44 0.37 25.99
C LEU A 308 -0.96 -0.23 24.68
N VAL A 309 -1.56 -1.43 24.75
CA VAL A 309 -2.22 -2.06 23.60
C VAL A 309 -3.69 -2.28 23.93
N PRO A 310 -4.62 -1.43 23.46
CA PRO A 310 -6.06 -1.66 23.53
C PRO A 310 -6.45 -2.97 22.86
N GLU A 311 -7.63 -3.50 23.15
CA GLU A 311 -8.05 -4.77 22.58
C GLU A 311 -7.96 -4.80 21.06
N ARG A 312 -7.15 -5.74 20.57
CA ARG A 312 -6.97 -6.05 19.15
C ARG A 312 -7.43 -7.48 18.89
N TRP A 313 -7.86 -7.76 17.67
CA TRP A 313 -8.24 -9.10 17.22
C TRP A 313 -7.76 -9.39 15.81
N ARG A 314 -7.32 -10.63 15.60
CA ARG A 314 -7.02 -11.21 14.28
C ARG A 314 -7.39 -12.68 14.24
N THR A 315 -7.70 -13.19 13.05
CA THR A 315 -7.88 -14.63 12.83
C THR A 315 -6.56 -15.37 12.93
N ALA A 316 -6.61 -16.66 13.29
CA ALA A 316 -5.43 -17.50 13.38
C ALA A 316 -4.71 -17.72 12.04
N TRP A 317 -5.43 -17.69 10.93
CA TRP A 317 -4.84 -17.88 9.61
C TRP A 317 -4.21 -16.59 9.02
N ASN A 318 -4.52 -15.42 9.57
CA ASN A 318 -3.95 -14.13 9.17
C ASN A 318 -3.56 -13.28 10.39
N PRO A 319 -2.55 -13.71 11.18
CA PRO A 319 -2.04 -12.93 12.30
C PRO A 319 -1.47 -11.60 11.82
N ASN A 320 -1.40 -10.63 12.71
CA ASN A 320 -0.81 -9.32 12.41
C ASN A 320 0.22 -8.91 13.47
N SER A 321 1.02 -7.90 13.13
CA SER A 321 1.95 -7.27 14.05
C SER A 321 1.45 -5.89 14.46
N TYR A 322 1.77 -5.50 15.70
CA TYR A 322 1.53 -4.15 16.19
C TYR A 322 2.76 -3.66 16.96
N LYS A 323 3.18 -2.42 16.71
CA LYS A 323 4.34 -1.81 17.37
C LYS A 323 3.89 -0.76 18.37
N PHE A 324 4.52 -0.74 19.54
CA PHE A 324 4.32 0.29 20.56
C PHE A 324 5.63 0.59 21.29
N THR A 325 5.69 1.71 21.94
CA THR A 325 6.89 2.19 22.64
C THR A 325 6.51 2.60 24.06
N THR A 326 7.34 2.25 25.03
CA THR A 326 7.25 2.78 26.39
C THR A 326 8.63 3.06 26.96
N ARG A 327 8.73 4.11 27.79
CA ARG A 327 9.94 4.48 28.48
C ARG A 327 10.06 3.72 29.79
N LEU A 328 11.21 3.07 30.00
CA LEU A 328 11.50 2.32 31.22
C LEU A 328 12.80 2.83 31.86
N THR A 329 12.87 2.72 33.20
CA THR A 329 14.06 3.08 33.99
C THR A 329 14.86 1.83 34.36
N ALA A 330 16.17 1.87 34.22
CA ALA A 330 17.05 0.75 34.55
C ALA A 330 16.90 0.30 36.02
N GLY A 331 16.71 -1.00 36.24
CA GLY A 331 16.56 -1.61 37.54
C GLY A 331 15.20 -1.39 38.23
N GLU A 332 14.32 -0.54 37.72
CA GLU A 332 12.97 -0.38 38.24
C GLU A 332 12.08 -1.54 37.78
N ARG A 333 11.39 -2.15 38.75
CA ARG A 333 10.43 -3.24 38.50
C ARG A 333 9.08 -2.62 38.22
N VAL A 334 8.55 -2.88 37.03
CA VAL A 334 7.23 -2.42 36.63
C VAL A 334 6.33 -3.62 36.31
N PRO A 335 5.05 -3.60 36.74
CA PRO A 335 4.13 -4.70 36.46
C PRO A 335 3.83 -4.80 34.96
N ILE A 336 3.81 -6.05 34.44
CA ILE A 336 3.33 -6.37 33.09
C ILE A 336 2.14 -7.30 33.18
N ARG A 337 1.10 -7.03 32.39
CA ARG A 337 -0.07 -7.88 32.25
C ARG A 337 -0.45 -8.01 30.78
N ILE A 338 -0.54 -9.26 30.28
CA ILE A 338 -0.97 -9.56 28.93
C ILE A 338 -2.20 -10.47 29.02
N GLU A 339 -3.30 -10.02 28.42
CA GLU A 339 -4.53 -10.79 28.31
C GLU A 339 -4.63 -11.32 26.87
N TRP A 340 -4.69 -12.63 26.69
CA TRP A 340 -4.81 -13.26 25.39
C TRP A 340 -5.96 -14.28 25.37
N ALA A 341 -6.84 -14.15 24.40
CA ALA A 341 -7.85 -15.15 24.08
C ALA A 341 -7.59 -15.70 22.69
N PRO A 342 -7.06 -16.92 22.56
CA PRO A 342 -6.75 -17.53 21.26
C PRO A 342 -7.93 -17.59 20.31
N ASP A 343 -7.67 -17.51 19.01
CA ASP A 343 -8.68 -17.65 17.95
C ASP A 343 -8.77 -19.11 17.48
N GLY A 344 -9.47 -19.94 18.26
CA GLY A 344 -9.66 -21.36 17.95
C GLY A 344 -8.59 -22.27 18.53
N GLY A 345 -8.42 -23.47 17.94
CA GLY A 345 -7.48 -24.51 18.43
C GLY A 345 -6.03 -24.26 18.09
N VAL A 346 -5.76 -23.45 17.05
CA VAL A 346 -4.44 -22.96 16.67
C VAL A 346 -4.48 -21.44 16.72
N SER A 347 -3.51 -20.83 17.38
CA SER A 347 -3.43 -19.36 17.45
C SER A 347 -1.98 -18.95 17.76
N TYR A 348 -1.67 -17.67 17.58
CA TYR A 348 -0.31 -17.14 17.63
C TYR A 348 -0.22 -15.98 18.60
N LEU A 349 0.89 -15.91 19.32
CA LEU A 349 1.25 -14.79 20.18
C LEU A 349 2.77 -14.67 20.30
N GLY A 350 3.30 -13.48 20.03
CA GLY A 350 4.69 -13.13 20.25
C GLY A 350 4.82 -11.73 20.84
N LEU A 351 5.73 -11.55 21.77
CA LEU A 351 6.09 -10.24 22.28
C LEU A 351 7.60 -10.13 22.39
N ARG A 352 8.16 -9.27 21.57
CA ARG A 352 9.60 -9.00 21.49
C ARG A 352 9.86 -7.51 21.64
N ALA A 353 11.10 -7.13 21.93
CA ALA A 353 11.45 -5.72 22.06
C ALA A 353 12.83 -5.40 21.48
N LEU A 354 13.07 -4.13 21.24
CA LEU A 354 14.37 -3.52 21.00
C LEU A 354 14.76 -2.66 22.20
N SER A 355 16.01 -2.80 22.65
CA SER A 355 16.59 -1.92 23.66
C SER A 355 16.70 -0.48 23.13
N PRO A 356 16.77 0.53 23.99
CA PRO A 356 16.95 1.91 23.61
C PRO A 356 18.18 2.11 22.71
N VAL A 357 18.13 3.12 21.87
CA VAL A 357 19.24 3.62 21.08
C VAL A 357 19.32 5.13 21.26
N ASP A 358 20.49 5.69 21.03
CA ASP A 358 20.65 7.12 20.97
C ASP A 358 19.65 7.74 19.98
N PRO A 359 18.91 8.79 20.34
CA PRO A 359 17.91 9.42 19.46
C PRO A 359 18.49 9.86 18.10
N THR A 360 19.77 10.24 18.05
CA THR A 360 20.44 10.59 16.79
C THR A 360 20.55 9.38 15.88
N GLU A 361 20.90 8.22 16.39
CA GLU A 361 20.98 6.97 15.63
C GLU A 361 19.59 6.50 15.20
N GLN A 362 18.59 6.58 16.09
CA GLN A 362 17.21 6.20 15.77
C GLN A 362 16.61 7.04 14.66
N ASN A 363 16.91 8.34 14.63
CA ASN A 363 16.34 9.27 13.66
C ASN A 363 17.08 9.29 12.32
N ARG A 364 18.25 8.62 12.20
CA ARG A 364 18.92 8.48 10.91
C ARG A 364 18.08 7.68 9.94
N LEU A 365 18.10 8.08 8.68
CA LEU A 365 17.59 7.27 7.59
C LEU A 365 18.53 6.07 7.41
N SER A 366 18.00 4.87 7.55
CA SER A 366 18.76 3.63 7.42
C SER A 366 18.00 2.63 6.57
N TRP A 367 18.69 2.07 5.58
CA TRP A 367 18.18 1.02 4.71
C TRP A 367 19.06 -0.23 4.81
N TYR A 368 18.45 -1.39 4.96
CA TYR A 368 19.10 -2.68 4.92
C TYR A 368 18.47 -3.54 3.84
N SER A 369 19.28 -4.27 3.08
CA SER A 369 18.87 -5.30 2.12
C SER A 369 19.53 -6.62 2.47
N GLU A 370 18.76 -7.71 2.47
CA GLU A 370 19.24 -9.03 2.88
C GLU A 370 20.18 -9.66 1.86
N MET A 371 19.88 -9.54 0.55
CA MET A 371 20.73 -10.11 -0.50
C MET A 371 20.64 -9.29 -1.79
N SER A 372 21.77 -8.76 -2.25
CA SER A 372 21.88 -8.04 -3.50
C SER A 372 23.31 -8.12 -4.05
N GLU A 373 23.47 -8.07 -5.38
CA GLU A 373 24.80 -8.05 -6.01
C GLU A 373 25.56 -6.73 -5.78
N ALA A 374 24.85 -5.64 -5.49
CA ALA A 374 25.37 -4.31 -5.21
C ALA A 374 24.42 -3.54 -4.31
N LEU A 375 24.91 -2.52 -3.64
CA LEU A 375 24.11 -1.41 -3.15
C LEU A 375 23.77 -0.53 -4.35
N ASP A 376 22.47 -0.31 -4.59
CA ASP A 376 21.98 0.43 -5.74
C ASP A 376 20.76 1.27 -5.36
N TYR A 377 20.86 2.59 -5.51
CA TYR A 377 19.74 3.48 -5.27
C TYR A 377 19.70 4.64 -6.25
N TYR A 378 18.51 5.19 -6.44
CA TYR A 378 18.24 6.34 -7.28
C TYR A 378 17.79 7.50 -6.40
N TYR A 379 18.50 8.62 -6.49
CA TYR A 379 18.10 9.90 -5.92
C TYR A 379 17.32 10.68 -6.96
N MET A 380 16.14 11.18 -6.57
CA MET A 380 15.25 11.98 -7.42
C MET A 380 15.00 13.32 -6.76
N ALA A 381 15.33 14.40 -7.44
CA ALA A 381 15.09 15.78 -6.98
C ALA A 381 13.75 16.30 -7.52
N GLY A 382 13.14 17.20 -6.77
CA GLY A 382 11.97 17.99 -7.19
C GLY A 382 11.88 19.28 -6.41
N ASN A 383 11.06 20.22 -6.88
CA ASN A 383 10.69 21.43 -6.15
C ASN A 383 9.49 21.21 -5.23
N ASN A 384 8.75 20.13 -5.46
CA ASN A 384 7.60 19.68 -4.70
C ASN A 384 7.48 18.14 -4.81
N ALA A 385 6.54 17.56 -4.06
CA ALA A 385 6.31 16.12 -4.03
C ALA A 385 5.84 15.56 -5.38
N ASP A 386 5.04 16.31 -6.15
CA ASP A 386 4.54 15.85 -7.46
C ASP A 386 5.67 15.70 -8.48
N GLU A 387 6.65 16.62 -8.50
CA GLU A 387 7.83 16.49 -9.37
C GLU A 387 8.69 15.26 -9.02
N VAL A 388 8.79 14.92 -7.74
CA VAL A 388 9.48 13.70 -7.30
C VAL A 388 8.73 12.45 -7.78
N ILE A 389 7.39 12.42 -7.70
CA ILE A 389 6.58 11.32 -8.23
C ILE A 389 6.68 11.24 -9.75
N THR A 390 6.71 12.37 -10.45
CA THR A 390 6.96 12.42 -11.90
C THR A 390 8.34 11.82 -12.25
N ALA A 391 9.39 12.17 -11.49
CA ALA A 391 10.71 11.57 -11.67
C ALA A 391 10.70 10.06 -11.41
N TYR A 392 10.00 9.60 -10.36
CA TYR A 392 9.81 8.18 -10.08
C TYR A 392 9.11 7.46 -11.25
N ARG A 393 8.04 8.03 -11.83
CA ARG A 393 7.30 7.41 -12.93
C ARG A 393 8.05 7.47 -14.26
N ARG A 394 8.88 8.48 -14.50
CA ARG A 394 9.83 8.46 -15.63
C ARG A 394 10.83 7.30 -15.50
N LEU A 395 11.29 7.03 -14.28
CA LEU A 395 12.22 5.95 -14.01
C LEU A 395 11.58 4.55 -14.12
N THR A 396 10.33 4.40 -13.65
CA THR A 396 9.68 3.11 -13.43
C THR A 396 8.48 2.82 -14.35
N GLY A 397 8.09 3.79 -15.17
CA GLY A 397 6.97 3.71 -16.11
C GLY A 397 5.74 4.48 -15.64
N LYS A 398 5.00 5.04 -16.62
CA LYS A 398 3.77 5.79 -16.37
C LYS A 398 2.63 4.93 -15.83
N ALA A 399 1.80 5.53 -14.99
CA ALA A 399 0.52 4.93 -14.59
C ALA A 399 -0.49 5.03 -15.74
N GLN A 400 -1.27 3.97 -15.98
CA GLN A 400 -2.25 3.92 -17.05
C GLN A 400 -3.56 4.61 -16.64
N VAL A 401 -4.32 5.16 -17.61
CA VAL A 401 -5.70 5.61 -17.35
C VAL A 401 -6.58 4.37 -17.22
N MET A 402 -7.18 4.18 -16.04
CA MET A 402 -8.12 3.07 -15.81
C MET A 402 -9.39 3.25 -16.65
N PRO A 403 -10.08 2.17 -17.06
CA PRO A 403 -11.38 2.29 -17.69
C PRO A 403 -12.35 3.07 -16.79
N ARG A 404 -13.25 3.88 -17.37
CA ARG A 404 -14.19 4.71 -16.60
C ARG A 404 -15.06 3.89 -15.65
N TRP A 405 -15.51 2.70 -16.08
CA TRP A 405 -16.29 1.80 -15.24
C TRP A 405 -15.52 1.32 -14.00
N ALA A 406 -14.18 1.28 -14.05
CA ALA A 406 -13.37 0.92 -12.88
C ALA A 406 -13.44 1.98 -11.77
N MET A 407 -13.77 3.24 -12.11
CA MET A 407 -13.94 4.32 -11.13
C MET A 407 -15.30 4.29 -10.43
N GLY A 408 -16.26 3.50 -10.93
CA GLY A 408 -17.56 3.24 -10.29
C GLY A 408 -17.46 2.26 -9.11
N PHE A 409 -18.60 1.82 -8.61
CA PHE A 409 -18.69 0.90 -7.48
C PHE A 409 -18.48 -0.56 -7.92
N TRP A 410 -17.72 -1.30 -7.10
CA TRP A 410 -17.42 -2.72 -7.22
C TRP A 410 -18.13 -3.50 -6.12
N GLN A 411 -19.11 -4.32 -6.47
CA GLN A 411 -19.70 -5.28 -5.55
C GLN A 411 -18.94 -6.60 -5.60
N SER A 412 -18.39 -7.00 -4.48
CA SER A 412 -17.68 -8.26 -4.28
C SER A 412 -18.06 -8.88 -2.94
N ARG A 413 -17.90 -10.18 -2.81
CA ARG A 413 -17.95 -10.91 -1.53
C ARG A 413 -17.19 -12.23 -1.63
N GLU A 414 -16.74 -12.75 -0.54
CA GLU A 414 -16.31 -14.14 -0.39
C GLU A 414 -17.53 -14.96 0.06
N ARG A 415 -18.22 -15.70 -0.84
CA ARG A 415 -18.16 -15.64 -2.32
C ARG A 415 -19.53 -15.95 -2.90
N TYR A 416 -19.76 -15.61 -4.14
CA TYR A 416 -20.91 -16.10 -4.88
C TYR A 416 -20.63 -17.56 -5.29
N LYS A 417 -21.44 -18.49 -4.74
CA LYS A 417 -21.20 -19.92 -4.89
C LYS A 417 -21.79 -20.48 -6.19
N THR A 418 -22.73 -19.77 -6.80
CA THR A 418 -23.42 -20.20 -8.02
C THR A 418 -23.66 -19.04 -8.98
N GLN A 419 -23.84 -19.37 -10.25
CA GLN A 419 -24.26 -18.42 -11.29
C GLN A 419 -25.55 -17.67 -10.90
N LYS A 420 -26.52 -18.38 -10.27
CA LYS A 420 -27.78 -17.80 -9.81
C LYS A 420 -27.55 -16.71 -8.74
N GLU A 421 -26.63 -16.95 -7.79
CA GLU A 421 -26.37 -15.98 -6.71
C GLU A 421 -25.78 -14.68 -7.25
N ILE A 422 -24.77 -14.74 -8.14
CA ILE A 422 -24.13 -13.55 -8.68
C ILE A 422 -25.10 -12.71 -9.54
N LEU A 423 -25.91 -13.37 -10.37
CA LEU A 423 -26.91 -12.68 -11.19
C LEU A 423 -28.03 -12.07 -10.34
N ALA A 424 -28.48 -12.78 -9.28
CA ALA A 424 -29.48 -12.26 -8.35
C ALA A 424 -28.97 -11.03 -7.60
N ALA A 425 -27.70 -11.04 -7.17
CA ALA A 425 -27.10 -9.90 -6.50
C ALA A 425 -27.09 -8.66 -7.39
N LEU A 426 -26.63 -8.76 -8.63
CA LEU A 426 -26.65 -7.65 -9.59
C LEU A 426 -28.07 -7.16 -9.87
N GLY A 427 -29.01 -8.08 -10.07
CA GLY A 427 -30.44 -7.76 -10.28
C GLY A 427 -31.04 -6.98 -9.11
N GLU A 428 -30.66 -7.28 -7.86
CA GLU A 428 -31.10 -6.52 -6.68
C GLU A 428 -30.56 -5.09 -6.65
N PHE A 429 -29.31 -4.85 -7.05
CA PHE A 429 -28.77 -3.49 -7.19
C PHE A 429 -29.57 -2.70 -8.23
N ARG A 430 -29.83 -3.26 -9.42
CA ARG A 430 -30.63 -2.60 -10.47
C ARG A 430 -32.05 -2.32 -10.02
N ARG A 431 -32.73 -3.31 -9.41
CA ARG A 431 -34.10 -3.16 -8.90
C ARG A 431 -34.25 -2.06 -7.84
N ARG A 432 -33.20 -1.84 -7.04
CA ARG A 432 -33.15 -0.83 -5.95
C ARG A 432 -32.60 0.51 -6.41
N GLU A 433 -32.25 0.62 -7.68
CA GLU A 433 -31.63 1.82 -8.24
C GLU A 433 -30.37 2.26 -7.46
N ILE A 434 -29.57 1.29 -7.02
CA ILE A 434 -28.27 1.54 -6.41
C ILE A 434 -27.21 1.40 -7.50
N PRO A 435 -26.40 2.45 -7.73
CA PRO A 435 -25.38 2.41 -8.78
C PRO A 435 -24.36 1.30 -8.54
N VAL A 436 -24.02 0.59 -9.61
CA VAL A 436 -22.95 -0.43 -9.63
C VAL A 436 -22.44 -0.62 -11.06
N ASP A 437 -21.13 -0.59 -11.26
CA ASP A 437 -20.50 -0.92 -12.54
C ASP A 437 -19.97 -2.34 -12.59
N ASN A 438 -19.52 -2.88 -11.47
CA ASN A 438 -18.71 -4.09 -11.46
C ASN A 438 -19.22 -5.09 -10.44
N ILE A 439 -19.25 -6.37 -10.86
CA ILE A 439 -19.48 -7.49 -9.95
C ILE A 439 -18.32 -8.48 -10.06
N VAL A 440 -17.93 -9.06 -8.92
CA VAL A 440 -16.70 -9.86 -8.82
C VAL A 440 -17.03 -11.31 -8.50
N LEU A 441 -16.51 -12.22 -9.31
CA LEU A 441 -16.51 -13.65 -9.01
C LEU A 441 -15.18 -14.03 -8.36
N ASP A 442 -15.26 -14.34 -7.07
CA ASP A 442 -14.13 -14.74 -6.25
C ASP A 442 -13.73 -16.20 -6.50
N TRP A 443 -12.73 -16.69 -5.77
CA TRP A 443 -12.15 -18.02 -5.87
C TRP A 443 -13.19 -19.17 -5.76
N SER A 444 -12.76 -20.42 -6.11
CA SER A 444 -13.59 -21.63 -6.02
C SER A 444 -14.80 -21.67 -6.96
N TYR A 445 -14.74 -21.01 -8.13
CA TYR A 445 -15.72 -21.26 -9.21
C TYR A 445 -15.45 -22.57 -9.95
N TRP A 446 -14.25 -23.14 -9.81
CA TRP A 446 -13.78 -24.42 -10.36
C TRP A 446 -14.25 -25.62 -9.52
N PRO A 447 -14.19 -26.86 -10.06
CA PRO A 447 -14.37 -28.08 -9.28
C PRO A 447 -13.40 -28.14 -8.09
N GLU A 448 -13.83 -28.76 -6.97
CA GLU A 448 -13.10 -28.71 -5.69
C GLU A 448 -11.62 -29.10 -5.79
N ASP A 449 -11.28 -30.10 -6.63
CA ASP A 449 -9.92 -30.62 -6.83
C ASP A 449 -9.17 -29.99 -8.01
N ALA A 450 -9.67 -28.90 -8.59
CA ALA A 450 -9.22 -28.33 -9.86
C ALA A 450 -8.74 -26.87 -9.77
N TRP A 451 -8.18 -26.46 -8.64
CA TRP A 451 -7.60 -25.12 -8.53
C TRP A 451 -6.54 -24.86 -9.58
N GLY A 452 -6.69 -23.79 -10.37
CA GLY A 452 -5.79 -23.42 -11.47
C GLY A 452 -6.16 -24.04 -12.82
N SER A 453 -7.23 -24.85 -12.92
CA SER A 453 -7.70 -25.38 -14.20
C SER A 453 -8.31 -24.31 -15.12
N HIS A 454 -8.74 -23.19 -14.56
CA HIS A 454 -9.52 -22.14 -15.21
C HIS A 454 -10.85 -22.65 -15.82
N GLU A 455 -11.38 -23.75 -15.29
CA GLU A 455 -12.67 -24.32 -15.66
C GLU A 455 -13.74 -24.01 -14.64
N PHE A 456 -14.99 -23.93 -15.08
CA PHE A 456 -16.12 -23.74 -14.18
C PHE A 456 -16.73 -25.08 -13.74
N ASP A 457 -17.12 -25.18 -12.48
CA ASP A 457 -17.92 -26.28 -11.99
C ASP A 457 -19.31 -26.22 -12.65
N ALA A 458 -19.61 -27.20 -13.51
CA ALA A 458 -20.82 -27.21 -14.33
C ALA A 458 -22.13 -27.29 -13.52
N ALA A 459 -22.09 -27.84 -12.29
CA ALA A 459 -23.29 -27.91 -11.43
C ALA A 459 -23.64 -26.54 -10.82
N ARG A 460 -22.61 -25.73 -10.53
CA ARG A 460 -22.75 -24.42 -9.91
C ARG A 460 -22.82 -23.28 -10.93
N PHE A 461 -22.15 -23.44 -12.05
CA PHE A 461 -22.03 -22.46 -13.14
C PHE A 461 -22.30 -23.17 -14.48
N PRO A 462 -23.59 -23.54 -14.77
CA PRO A 462 -23.91 -24.34 -15.92
C PRO A 462 -23.72 -23.64 -17.27
N ASP A 463 -23.71 -22.31 -17.29
CA ASP A 463 -23.51 -21.48 -18.49
C ASP A 463 -22.67 -20.25 -18.17
N PRO A 464 -21.35 -20.37 -18.04
CA PRO A 464 -20.48 -19.23 -17.72
C PRO A 464 -20.53 -18.11 -18.77
N ARG A 465 -20.65 -18.45 -20.06
CA ARG A 465 -20.80 -17.44 -21.13
C ARG A 465 -22.08 -16.65 -20.99
N GLY A 466 -23.22 -17.33 -20.86
CA GLY A 466 -24.52 -16.68 -20.66
C GLY A 466 -24.59 -15.90 -19.35
N MET A 467 -23.83 -16.30 -18.32
CA MET A 467 -23.69 -15.51 -17.10
C MET A 467 -23.02 -14.16 -17.38
N VAL A 468 -21.88 -14.13 -18.08
CA VAL A 468 -21.17 -12.90 -18.44
C VAL A 468 -22.03 -12.03 -19.36
N ASP A 469 -22.66 -12.62 -20.39
CA ASP A 469 -23.56 -11.91 -21.30
C ASP A 469 -24.75 -11.27 -20.54
N SER A 470 -25.30 -11.96 -19.52
CA SER A 470 -26.37 -11.45 -18.67
C SER A 470 -25.91 -10.28 -17.77
N ILE A 471 -24.65 -10.30 -17.31
CA ILE A 471 -24.03 -9.19 -16.56
C ILE A 471 -23.86 -7.98 -17.49
N HIS A 472 -23.34 -8.18 -18.69
CA HIS A 472 -23.19 -7.13 -19.69
C HIS A 472 -24.53 -6.53 -20.13
N ALA A 473 -25.55 -7.36 -20.31
CA ALA A 473 -26.90 -6.89 -20.63
C ALA A 473 -27.52 -5.98 -19.54
N GLN A 474 -27.05 -6.10 -18.31
CA GLN A 474 -27.40 -5.21 -17.19
C GLN A 474 -26.41 -4.03 -17.04
N HIS A 475 -25.62 -3.73 -18.04
CA HIS A 475 -24.62 -2.65 -18.05
C HIS A 475 -23.63 -2.74 -16.87
N ALA A 476 -23.17 -3.95 -16.55
CA ALA A 476 -22.13 -4.18 -15.55
C ALA A 476 -20.94 -4.92 -16.17
N ARG A 477 -19.80 -4.90 -15.49
CA ARG A 477 -18.57 -5.58 -15.87
C ARG A 477 -18.26 -6.68 -14.87
N MET A 478 -17.57 -7.71 -15.33
CA MET A 478 -17.20 -8.85 -14.51
C MET A 478 -15.69 -8.96 -14.31
N MET A 479 -15.27 -8.98 -13.04
CA MET A 479 -13.92 -9.41 -12.65
C MET A 479 -13.97 -10.85 -12.17
N ILE A 480 -12.93 -11.61 -12.49
CA ILE A 480 -12.76 -12.98 -12.00
C ILE A 480 -11.43 -13.15 -11.27
N SER A 481 -11.45 -13.93 -10.19
CA SER A 481 -10.26 -14.30 -9.44
C SER A 481 -9.40 -15.28 -10.21
N VAL A 482 -8.10 -14.95 -10.37
CA VAL A 482 -7.10 -15.78 -11.03
C VAL A 482 -5.86 -15.87 -10.14
N TRP A 483 -5.83 -16.89 -9.30
CA TRP A 483 -4.67 -17.16 -8.45
C TRP A 483 -3.52 -17.72 -9.29
N PRO A 484 -2.28 -17.35 -9.04
CA PRO A 484 -1.11 -17.99 -9.69
C PRO A 484 -0.75 -19.34 -9.03
N LYS A 485 -1.75 -20.05 -8.49
CA LYS A 485 -1.67 -21.32 -7.76
C LYS A 485 -2.34 -22.44 -8.57
N PHE A 486 -1.74 -23.61 -8.56
CA PHE A 486 -2.19 -24.78 -9.31
C PHE A 486 -2.12 -26.04 -8.45
N TYR A 487 -3.19 -26.86 -8.45
CA TYR A 487 -3.13 -28.21 -7.90
C TYR A 487 -2.37 -29.16 -8.85
N MET A 488 -1.54 -30.04 -8.28
CA MET A 488 -0.70 -30.94 -9.05
C MET A 488 -1.47 -31.92 -9.92
N THR A 489 -2.77 -32.12 -9.68
CA THR A 489 -3.69 -32.95 -10.47
C THR A 489 -4.11 -32.31 -11.78
N THR A 490 -4.08 -30.98 -11.89
CA THR A 490 -4.54 -30.24 -13.07
C THR A 490 -3.58 -30.37 -14.26
N GLU A 491 -4.12 -30.33 -15.48
CA GLU A 491 -3.30 -30.35 -16.71
C GLU A 491 -2.44 -29.08 -16.80
N HIS A 492 -2.96 -27.95 -16.35
CA HIS A 492 -2.22 -26.68 -16.29
C HIS A 492 -0.97 -26.77 -15.41
N TYR A 493 -1.08 -27.38 -14.21
CA TYR A 493 0.09 -27.66 -13.37
C TYR A 493 1.11 -28.53 -14.10
N LYS A 494 0.66 -29.66 -14.69
CA LYS A 494 1.53 -30.62 -15.39
C LYS A 494 2.26 -29.97 -16.56
N GLU A 495 1.63 -29.03 -17.25
CA GLU A 495 2.25 -28.26 -18.31
C GLU A 495 3.38 -27.36 -17.79
N PHE A 496 3.15 -26.58 -16.72
CA PHE A 496 4.21 -25.80 -16.05
C PHE A 496 5.35 -26.68 -15.54
N ASP A 497 5.02 -27.79 -14.90
CA ASP A 497 6.01 -28.67 -14.27
C ASP A 497 6.92 -29.36 -15.29
N ARG A 498 6.39 -29.74 -16.49
CA ARG A 498 7.20 -30.27 -17.60
C ARG A 498 8.30 -29.31 -18.05
N HIS A 499 8.10 -28.01 -17.90
CA HIS A 499 9.08 -26.98 -18.22
C HIS A 499 9.95 -26.57 -17.02
N GLY A 500 9.71 -27.13 -15.83
CA GLY A 500 10.41 -26.76 -14.60
C GLY A 500 10.02 -25.37 -14.08
N TRP A 501 8.83 -24.90 -14.38
CA TRP A 501 8.34 -23.55 -14.02
C TRP A 501 7.39 -23.52 -12.81
N MET A 502 7.35 -24.61 -12.04
CA MET A 502 6.63 -24.67 -10.75
C MET A 502 7.61 -24.62 -9.59
N TYR A 503 7.26 -23.89 -8.51
CA TYR A 503 7.96 -24.02 -7.25
C TYR A 503 7.69 -25.41 -6.67
N ARG A 504 8.73 -26.14 -6.30
CA ARG A 504 8.62 -27.57 -6.00
C ARG A 504 8.64 -27.92 -4.51
N GLN A 505 9.04 -26.98 -3.65
CA GLN A 505 9.21 -27.30 -2.22
C GLN A 505 7.87 -27.69 -1.57
N ALA A 506 6.77 -27.01 -1.87
CA ALA A 506 5.44 -27.34 -1.36
C ALA A 506 4.98 -28.76 -1.78
N ILE A 507 5.30 -29.17 -3.02
CA ILE A 507 4.97 -30.50 -3.52
C ILE A 507 5.81 -31.56 -2.83
N LYS A 508 7.12 -31.33 -2.71
CA LYS A 508 8.06 -32.23 -2.02
C LYS A 508 7.66 -32.46 -0.57
N ASP A 509 7.23 -31.43 0.13
CA ASP A 509 6.81 -31.49 1.53
C ASP A 509 5.34 -31.91 1.69
N SER A 510 4.64 -32.19 0.56
CA SER A 510 3.23 -32.61 0.52
C SER A 510 2.31 -31.64 1.27
N ILE A 511 2.53 -30.32 1.10
CA ILE A 511 1.72 -29.31 1.76
C ILE A 511 0.30 -29.36 1.22
N ARG A 512 -0.63 -29.70 2.11
CA ARG A 512 -2.06 -29.71 1.82
C ARG A 512 -2.69 -28.37 2.16
N ASP A 513 -3.63 -27.95 1.34
CA ASP A 513 -4.43 -26.76 1.65
C ASP A 513 -5.67 -27.08 2.52
N TRP A 514 -6.55 -26.11 2.70
CA TRP A 514 -7.71 -26.17 3.60
C TRP A 514 -9.01 -26.62 2.89
N ILE A 515 -8.95 -26.92 1.59
CA ILE A 515 -10.15 -27.27 0.80
C ILE A 515 -10.36 -28.77 0.81
N GLY A 516 -11.63 -29.19 1.07
CA GLY A 516 -12.02 -30.60 1.07
C GLY A 516 -11.11 -31.48 1.93
N PRO A 517 -10.57 -32.60 1.40
CA PRO A 517 -9.63 -33.46 2.11
C PRO A 517 -8.20 -32.86 2.21
N GLY A 518 -7.97 -31.68 1.62
CA GLY A 518 -6.67 -31.05 1.45
C GLY A 518 -5.92 -31.52 0.21
N TYR A 519 -5.79 -30.61 -0.79
CA TYR A 519 -5.11 -30.87 -2.04
C TYR A 519 -3.70 -30.30 -2.03
N ILE A 520 -2.78 -30.92 -2.78
CA ILE A 520 -1.40 -30.47 -2.89
C ILE A 520 -1.27 -29.59 -4.13
N GLY A 521 -0.68 -28.41 -3.96
CA GLY A 521 -0.48 -27.44 -5.03
C GLY A 521 0.70 -26.51 -4.78
N SER A 522 1.05 -25.73 -5.78
CA SER A 522 2.10 -24.72 -5.71
C SER A 522 1.82 -23.56 -6.65
N PHE A 523 2.73 -22.60 -6.66
CA PHE A 523 2.70 -21.41 -7.50
C PHE A 523 3.68 -21.57 -8.67
N TYR A 524 3.35 -20.96 -9.82
CA TYR A 524 4.28 -20.93 -10.94
C TYR A 524 5.38 -19.88 -10.73
N ASP A 525 6.53 -20.06 -11.37
CA ASP A 525 7.64 -19.11 -11.31
C ASP A 525 7.41 -17.95 -12.28
N ALA A 526 6.84 -16.85 -11.78
CA ALA A 526 6.57 -15.64 -12.56
C ALA A 526 7.84 -14.93 -13.06
N TYR A 527 9.02 -15.24 -12.52
CA TYR A 527 10.28 -14.67 -13.01
C TYR A 527 10.72 -15.29 -14.34
N SER A 528 10.18 -16.45 -14.73
CA SER A 528 10.41 -17.07 -16.04
C SER A 528 9.55 -16.41 -17.13
N PRO A 529 10.16 -15.82 -18.19
CA PRO A 529 9.38 -15.28 -19.32
C PRO A 529 8.50 -16.33 -20.03
N GLY A 530 8.98 -17.59 -20.08
CA GLY A 530 8.20 -18.71 -20.64
C GLY A 530 6.98 -19.02 -19.79
N ALA A 531 7.13 -19.04 -18.47
CA ALA A 531 6.04 -19.30 -17.54
C ALA A 531 4.99 -18.19 -17.60
N ARG A 532 5.38 -16.91 -17.67
CA ARG A 532 4.44 -15.80 -17.87
C ARG A 532 3.60 -15.94 -19.15
N LYS A 533 4.23 -16.31 -20.27
CA LYS A 533 3.51 -16.55 -21.53
C LYS A 533 2.54 -17.72 -21.42
N LEU A 534 2.94 -18.80 -20.73
CA LEU A 534 2.07 -19.95 -20.49
C LEU A 534 0.88 -19.59 -19.62
N PHE A 535 1.08 -18.84 -18.53
CA PHE A 535 -0.02 -18.41 -17.65
C PHE A 535 -1.07 -17.62 -18.42
N TRP A 536 -0.66 -16.60 -19.19
CA TRP A 536 -1.60 -15.87 -20.02
C TRP A 536 -2.30 -16.76 -21.06
N ARG A 537 -1.57 -17.66 -21.74
CA ARG A 537 -2.18 -18.57 -22.73
C ARG A 537 -3.30 -19.41 -22.13
N GLN A 538 -3.09 -19.96 -20.93
CA GLN A 538 -4.13 -20.75 -20.24
C GLN A 538 -5.36 -19.90 -19.89
N MET A 539 -5.16 -18.66 -19.44
CA MET A 539 -6.26 -17.72 -19.23
C MET A 539 -6.95 -17.33 -20.53
N GLN A 540 -6.19 -17.10 -21.58
CA GLN A 540 -6.69 -16.73 -22.90
C GLN A 540 -7.54 -17.85 -23.53
N GLU A 541 -7.18 -19.10 -23.33
CA GLU A 541 -7.91 -20.26 -23.88
C GLU A 541 -9.22 -20.55 -23.13
N HIS A 542 -9.24 -20.36 -21.81
CA HIS A 542 -10.35 -20.80 -20.94
C HIS A 542 -11.27 -19.67 -20.44
N LEU A 543 -10.72 -18.52 -20.08
CA LEU A 543 -11.47 -17.44 -19.44
C LEU A 543 -11.74 -16.25 -20.37
N TYR A 544 -10.74 -15.83 -21.13
CA TYR A 544 -10.85 -14.64 -21.97
C TYR A 544 -11.97 -14.69 -23.02
N PRO A 545 -12.23 -15.84 -23.69
CA PRO A 545 -13.33 -15.95 -24.66
C PRO A 545 -14.73 -15.81 -24.05
N LEU A 546 -14.86 -15.94 -22.73
CA LEU A 546 -16.12 -15.73 -22.01
C LEU A 546 -16.55 -14.26 -21.94
N GLY A 547 -15.64 -13.31 -22.26
CA GLY A 547 -15.91 -11.87 -22.20
C GLY A 547 -15.57 -11.22 -20.86
N ILE A 548 -14.74 -11.84 -20.04
CA ILE A 548 -14.28 -11.30 -18.76
C ILE A 548 -13.62 -9.92 -18.99
N ASP A 549 -13.92 -8.96 -18.10
CA ASP A 549 -13.49 -7.56 -18.24
C ASP A 549 -12.24 -7.22 -17.42
N ALA A 550 -12.00 -7.92 -16.31
CA ALA A 550 -10.92 -7.63 -15.38
C ALA A 550 -10.43 -8.88 -14.63
N TRP A 551 -9.19 -8.82 -14.14
CA TRP A 551 -8.49 -9.94 -13.53
C TRP A 551 -8.10 -9.62 -12.09
N TRP A 552 -8.47 -10.51 -11.17
CA TRP A 552 -8.09 -10.40 -9.76
C TRP A 552 -6.97 -11.38 -9.43
N MET A 553 -5.74 -10.84 -9.31
CA MET A 553 -4.51 -11.56 -8.99
C MET A 553 -4.37 -11.71 -7.48
N ASP A 554 -5.18 -12.57 -6.86
CA ASP A 554 -5.09 -12.82 -5.43
C ASP A 554 -3.84 -13.65 -5.07
N ALA A 555 -3.40 -13.56 -3.81
CA ALA A 555 -2.24 -14.28 -3.24
C ALA A 555 -0.93 -14.14 -4.03
N SER A 556 -0.70 -13.01 -4.69
CA SER A 556 0.50 -12.72 -5.50
C SER A 556 1.73 -12.32 -4.68
N GLU A 557 1.84 -12.72 -3.41
CA GLU A 557 3.03 -12.53 -2.57
C GLU A 557 4.25 -13.41 -2.98
N PRO A 558 4.18 -14.68 -3.45
CA PRO A 558 3.13 -15.71 -3.47
C PRO A 558 2.89 -16.34 -2.09
N ASN A 559 1.62 -16.50 -1.73
CA ASN A 559 1.24 -17.07 -0.44
C ASN A 559 1.02 -18.58 -0.51
N VAL A 560 2.10 -19.34 -0.43
CA VAL A 560 2.04 -20.83 -0.46
C VAL A 560 1.53 -21.39 0.87
N ARG A 561 1.96 -20.80 2.00
CA ARG A 561 1.58 -21.20 3.34
C ARG A 561 1.66 -20.03 4.30
N ASP A 562 0.55 -19.77 4.99
CA ASP A 562 0.50 -18.77 6.04
C ASP A 562 1.28 -19.21 7.30
N CYS A 563 1.60 -18.25 8.16
CA CYS A 563 2.14 -18.46 9.50
C CYS A 563 3.36 -19.40 9.55
N THR A 564 4.29 -19.24 8.62
CA THR A 564 5.57 -19.97 8.62
C THR A 564 6.74 -19.00 8.78
N ASP A 565 7.88 -19.54 9.24
CA ASP A 565 9.10 -18.73 9.35
C ASP A 565 9.57 -18.23 7.97
N MET A 566 10.34 -17.15 7.99
CA MET A 566 10.75 -16.46 6.76
C MET A 566 11.65 -17.33 5.87
N ASP A 567 12.52 -18.15 6.44
CA ASP A 567 13.43 -18.99 5.66
C ASP A 567 12.65 -20.07 4.90
N TYR A 568 11.68 -20.70 5.59
CA TYR A 568 10.81 -21.68 4.94
C TYR A 568 9.90 -21.02 3.88
N ARG A 569 9.40 -19.81 4.14
CA ARG A 569 8.62 -19.05 3.17
C ARG A 569 9.43 -18.79 1.88
N LYS A 570 10.70 -18.39 1.99
CA LYS A 570 11.61 -18.24 0.85
C LYS A 570 11.85 -19.56 0.13
N ALA A 571 12.03 -20.65 0.87
CA ALA A 571 12.20 -21.98 0.28
C ALA A 571 10.96 -22.42 -0.53
N LEU A 572 9.75 -22.08 -0.08
CA LEU A 572 8.50 -22.36 -0.79
C LEU A 572 8.35 -21.59 -2.10
N CYS A 573 9.04 -20.45 -2.24
CA CYS A 573 8.95 -19.53 -3.38
C CYS A 573 10.19 -19.55 -4.28
N GLY A 574 10.96 -20.66 -4.27
CA GLY A 574 12.20 -20.73 -5.04
C GLY A 574 12.71 -22.14 -5.34
N PRO A 575 13.90 -22.20 -5.99
CA PRO A 575 14.60 -21.08 -6.61
C PRO A 575 13.79 -20.49 -7.79
N THR A 576 14.02 -19.20 -8.10
CA THR A 576 13.40 -18.53 -9.25
C THR A 576 14.26 -18.71 -10.51
N ALA A 577 13.71 -18.42 -11.69
CA ALA A 577 14.47 -18.41 -12.94
C ALA A 577 15.62 -17.38 -12.97
N LEU A 578 15.63 -16.40 -12.06
CA LEU A 578 16.66 -15.37 -11.97
C LEU A 578 17.72 -15.69 -10.91
N GLY A 579 17.43 -16.56 -9.94
CA GLY A 579 18.32 -16.91 -8.84
C GLY A 579 17.59 -17.26 -7.54
N PRO A 580 18.28 -17.21 -6.39
CA PRO A 580 17.68 -17.55 -5.11
C PRO A 580 16.47 -16.69 -4.78
N SER A 581 15.43 -17.27 -4.19
CA SER A 581 14.25 -16.50 -3.73
C SER A 581 14.62 -15.45 -2.69
N THR A 582 15.63 -15.66 -1.87
CA THR A 582 16.18 -14.65 -0.95
C THR A 582 16.53 -13.33 -1.67
N GLN A 583 17.05 -13.40 -2.90
CA GLN A 583 17.38 -12.22 -3.71
C GLN A 583 16.15 -11.61 -4.40
N TYR A 584 15.16 -12.42 -4.78
CA TYR A 584 14.02 -12.00 -5.60
C TYR A 584 12.66 -12.10 -4.88
N PHE A 585 12.65 -12.07 -3.56
CA PHE A 585 11.47 -12.38 -2.74
C PHE A 585 10.29 -11.42 -2.95
N ASN A 586 10.54 -10.12 -3.15
CA ASN A 586 9.52 -9.08 -3.12
C ASN A 586 8.86 -8.72 -4.46
N ALA A 587 9.42 -9.12 -5.60
CA ALA A 587 8.99 -8.61 -6.91
C ALA A 587 8.02 -9.54 -7.67
N TYR A 588 7.53 -10.61 -7.05
CA TYR A 588 6.66 -11.59 -7.71
C TYR A 588 5.40 -10.97 -8.33
N ALA A 589 4.69 -10.12 -7.58
CA ALA A 589 3.47 -9.48 -8.06
C ALA A 589 3.69 -8.60 -9.29
N LEU A 590 4.84 -7.93 -9.38
CA LEU A 590 5.23 -7.14 -10.56
C LEU A 590 5.35 -8.03 -11.80
N MET A 591 6.00 -9.20 -11.67
CA MET A 591 6.18 -10.15 -12.77
C MET A 591 4.87 -10.83 -13.16
N ASN A 592 4.01 -11.15 -12.18
CA ASN A 592 2.69 -11.72 -12.43
C ASN A 592 1.75 -10.72 -13.14
N ALA A 593 1.80 -9.44 -12.76
CA ALA A 593 1.07 -8.37 -13.45
C ALA A 593 1.54 -8.20 -14.91
N GLU A 594 2.85 -8.24 -15.14
CA GLU A 594 3.43 -8.23 -16.49
C GLU A 594 2.89 -9.35 -17.38
N ALA A 595 2.72 -10.56 -16.81
CA ALA A 595 2.21 -11.71 -17.55
C ALA A 595 0.84 -11.43 -18.17
N ILE A 596 -0.09 -10.93 -17.37
CA ILE A 596 -1.49 -10.70 -17.79
C ILE A 596 -1.58 -9.43 -18.65
N TYR A 597 -0.95 -8.33 -18.22
CA TYR A 597 -1.01 -7.05 -18.94
C TYR A 597 -0.45 -7.20 -20.37
N ASN A 598 0.78 -7.70 -20.50
CA ASN A 598 1.40 -7.87 -21.82
C ASN A 598 0.69 -8.93 -22.66
N GLY A 599 0.19 -10.00 -22.02
CA GLY A 599 -0.57 -11.03 -22.68
C GLY A 599 -1.85 -10.49 -23.30
N GLN A 600 -2.68 -9.79 -22.55
CA GLN A 600 -3.93 -9.21 -23.07
C GLN A 600 -3.65 -8.12 -24.11
N ARG A 601 -2.68 -7.22 -23.87
CA ARG A 601 -2.28 -6.19 -24.85
C ARG A 601 -1.81 -6.78 -26.19
N ALA A 602 -1.19 -7.95 -26.16
CA ALA A 602 -0.75 -8.62 -27.40
C ALA A 602 -1.94 -9.20 -28.21
N VAL A 603 -3.02 -9.61 -27.54
CA VAL A 603 -4.22 -10.18 -28.17
C VAL A 603 -5.20 -9.11 -28.61
N GLU A 604 -5.43 -8.12 -27.75
CA GLU A 604 -6.37 -7.01 -27.98
C GLU A 604 -5.74 -5.68 -27.57
N PRO A 605 -4.86 -5.10 -28.41
CA PRO A 605 -4.02 -3.96 -28.05
C PRO A 605 -4.80 -2.68 -27.71
N ASP A 606 -6.02 -2.55 -28.19
CA ASP A 606 -6.84 -1.37 -28.00
C ASP A 606 -7.72 -1.45 -26.72
N ARG A 607 -8.04 -2.63 -26.20
CA ARG A 607 -8.86 -2.79 -25.00
C ARG A 607 -8.04 -2.56 -23.73
N ARG A 608 -8.48 -1.65 -22.84
CA ARG A 608 -7.83 -1.41 -21.54
C ARG A 608 -7.86 -2.64 -20.68
N VAL A 609 -6.70 -2.96 -20.13
CA VAL A 609 -6.51 -3.98 -19.09
C VAL A 609 -6.88 -3.38 -17.74
N PHE A 610 -7.48 -4.16 -16.85
CA PHE A 610 -7.61 -3.83 -15.43
C PHE A 610 -7.21 -5.03 -14.58
N LEU A 611 -6.26 -4.81 -13.69
CA LEU A 611 -5.77 -5.82 -12.74
C LEU A 611 -6.02 -5.33 -11.30
N LEU A 612 -6.46 -6.24 -10.43
CA LEU A 612 -6.46 -6.05 -8.98
C LEU A 612 -5.50 -7.06 -8.36
N THR A 613 -4.56 -6.61 -7.54
CA THR A 613 -3.56 -7.48 -6.91
C THR A 613 -3.45 -7.25 -5.41
N ARG A 614 -3.29 -8.34 -4.61
CA ARG A 614 -3.10 -8.25 -3.16
C ARG A 614 -1.70 -7.79 -2.77
N SER A 615 -0.73 -8.02 -3.63
CA SER A 615 0.66 -7.65 -3.45
C SER A 615 1.12 -6.71 -4.56
N GLY A 616 2.22 -6.01 -4.34
CA GLY A 616 2.75 -5.06 -5.32
C GLY A 616 4.23 -4.79 -5.12
N PHE A 617 4.83 -4.09 -6.08
CA PHE A 617 6.22 -3.65 -6.01
C PHE A 617 6.41 -2.38 -6.82
N ALA A 618 7.58 -1.72 -6.71
CA ALA A 618 7.91 -0.53 -7.49
C ALA A 618 7.74 -0.80 -8.99
N GLY A 619 7.14 0.13 -9.74
CA GLY A 619 6.87 0.00 -11.16
C GLY A 619 5.55 -0.71 -11.52
N LEU A 620 4.78 -1.18 -10.53
CA LEU A 620 3.51 -1.87 -10.76
C LEU A 620 2.48 -1.03 -11.52
N GLN A 621 2.49 0.30 -11.34
CA GLN A 621 1.57 1.24 -11.98
C GLN A 621 1.56 1.17 -13.52
N ARG A 622 2.65 0.72 -14.13
CA ARG A 622 2.76 0.61 -15.60
C ARG A 622 1.94 -0.52 -16.20
N TYR A 623 1.46 -1.46 -15.37
CA TYR A 623 0.69 -2.63 -15.79
C TYR A 623 -0.81 -2.52 -15.48
N SER A 624 -1.35 -1.30 -15.43
CA SER A 624 -2.80 -1.05 -15.25
C SER A 624 -3.37 -1.75 -14.02
N THR A 625 -2.66 -1.64 -12.90
CA THR A 625 -3.01 -2.33 -11.65
C THR A 625 -3.57 -1.39 -10.59
N ALA A 626 -4.56 -1.89 -9.88
CA ALA A 626 -4.95 -1.45 -8.55
C ALA A 626 -4.51 -2.47 -7.51
N THR A 627 -4.25 -2.02 -6.28
CA THR A 627 -3.90 -2.89 -5.15
C THR A 627 -4.91 -2.68 -4.03
N TRP A 628 -5.24 -3.76 -3.30
CA TRP A 628 -6.04 -3.62 -2.07
C TRP A 628 -5.24 -4.08 -0.85
N SER A 629 -5.73 -3.73 0.32
CA SER A 629 -5.01 -3.92 1.58
C SER A 629 -5.11 -5.34 2.17
N GLY A 630 -5.56 -6.33 1.39
CA GLY A 630 -5.64 -7.73 1.82
C GLY A 630 -6.78 -8.00 2.81
N ASP A 631 -6.65 -9.10 3.54
CA ASP A 631 -7.70 -9.69 4.40
C ASP A 631 -7.75 -9.02 5.77
N ILE A 632 -8.08 -7.74 5.81
CA ILE A 632 -8.18 -6.92 7.03
C ILE A 632 -9.38 -7.31 7.88
N ALA A 633 -9.35 -7.02 9.18
CA ALA A 633 -10.45 -7.36 10.08
C ALA A 633 -11.60 -6.34 10.05
N THR A 634 -12.81 -6.80 10.33
CA THR A 634 -14.00 -5.96 10.50
C THR A 634 -13.95 -5.27 11.87
N ARG A 635 -13.04 -4.31 12.00
CA ARG A 635 -12.76 -3.57 13.24
C ARG A 635 -12.43 -2.10 12.99
N TRP A 636 -12.71 -1.26 13.97
CA TRP A 636 -12.47 0.18 13.90
C TRP A 636 -10.98 0.53 13.79
N GLU A 637 -10.12 -0.19 14.52
CA GLU A 637 -8.66 -0.01 14.42
C GLU A 637 -8.11 -0.42 13.04
N ASP A 638 -8.68 -1.46 12.42
CA ASP A 638 -8.32 -1.84 11.05
C ASP A 638 -8.77 -0.77 10.05
N MET A 639 -9.99 -0.24 10.19
CA MET A 639 -10.46 0.87 9.36
C MET A 639 -9.54 2.09 9.47
N LYS A 640 -9.11 2.44 10.68
CA LYS A 640 -8.18 3.56 10.92
C LYS A 640 -6.84 3.32 10.21
N ALA A 641 -6.28 2.11 10.35
CA ALA A 641 -5.00 1.75 9.73
C ALA A 641 -5.02 1.84 8.19
N GLN A 642 -6.19 1.66 7.55
CA GLN A 642 -6.34 1.81 6.11
C GLN A 642 -6.05 3.22 5.62
N ILE A 643 -6.28 4.25 6.42
CA ILE A 643 -6.09 5.64 5.99
C ILE A 643 -4.59 5.89 5.78
N SER A 644 -3.77 5.69 6.80
CA SER A 644 -2.31 5.87 6.70
C SER A 644 -1.67 4.90 5.70
N ALA A 645 -2.14 3.65 5.64
CA ALA A 645 -1.66 2.64 4.68
C ALA A 645 -1.92 3.07 3.23
N GLY A 646 -3.13 3.53 2.90
CA GLY A 646 -3.48 4.02 1.56
C GLY A 646 -2.71 5.27 1.16
N LEU A 647 -2.45 6.18 2.11
CA LEU A 647 -1.64 7.38 1.88
C LEU A 647 -0.18 7.03 1.54
N ASN A 648 0.45 6.18 2.33
CA ASN A 648 1.82 5.74 2.08
C ASN A 648 1.95 4.92 0.79
N PHE A 649 0.94 4.09 0.48
CA PHE A 649 0.89 3.37 -0.78
C PHE A 649 0.83 4.32 -2.00
N SER A 650 -0.03 5.33 -1.95
CA SER A 650 -0.16 6.33 -3.01
C SER A 650 1.14 7.13 -3.23
N ILE A 651 1.78 7.55 -2.15
CA ILE A 651 3.11 8.21 -2.20
C ILE A 651 4.19 7.28 -2.80
N SER A 652 4.04 5.96 -2.66
CA SER A 652 4.97 5.01 -3.27
C SER A 652 4.87 4.96 -4.81
N GLY A 653 4.16 5.90 -5.43
CA GLY A 653 4.09 6.10 -6.89
C GLY A 653 3.00 5.29 -7.59
N ILE A 654 2.19 4.49 -6.86
CA ILE A 654 1.12 3.64 -7.39
C ILE A 654 -0.23 4.29 -7.08
N PRO A 655 -0.95 4.90 -8.07
CA PRO A 655 -2.05 5.81 -7.79
C PRO A 655 -3.39 5.12 -7.49
N TYR A 656 -3.55 3.83 -7.85
CA TYR A 656 -4.82 3.13 -7.71
C TYR A 656 -4.77 2.15 -6.54
N TRP A 657 -5.52 2.49 -5.50
CA TRP A 657 -5.59 1.74 -4.26
C TRP A 657 -7.05 1.49 -3.85
N SER A 658 -7.26 0.41 -3.13
CA SER A 658 -8.53 0.00 -2.56
C SER A 658 -8.32 -0.66 -1.19
N MET A 659 -9.42 -1.07 -0.59
CA MET A 659 -9.50 -1.87 0.62
C MET A 659 -10.76 -2.72 0.56
N ASP A 660 -10.86 -3.73 1.42
CA ASP A 660 -12.12 -4.43 1.63
C ASP A 660 -13.03 -3.58 2.52
N ILE A 661 -13.96 -2.82 1.90
CA ILE A 661 -14.91 -1.99 2.63
C ILE A 661 -15.77 -2.89 3.52
N GLY A 662 -15.78 -2.58 4.82
CA GLY A 662 -16.41 -3.37 5.86
C GLY A 662 -15.51 -4.44 6.48
N GLY A 663 -14.26 -4.57 6.03
CA GLY A 663 -13.31 -5.59 6.45
C GLY A 663 -13.59 -6.98 5.85
N PHE A 664 -12.56 -7.79 5.64
CA PHE A 664 -12.69 -9.15 5.12
C PHE A 664 -13.04 -10.15 6.22
N CYS A 665 -12.19 -10.22 7.27
CA CYS A 665 -12.35 -11.15 8.39
C CYS A 665 -13.40 -10.66 9.38
N VAL A 666 -14.43 -11.45 9.64
CA VAL A 666 -15.54 -11.05 10.51
C VAL A 666 -15.45 -11.69 11.88
N GLU A 667 -15.56 -10.89 12.94
CA GLU A 667 -15.70 -11.42 14.30
C GLU A 667 -17.02 -12.21 14.47
N LYS A 668 -16.94 -13.34 15.16
CA LYS A 668 -18.10 -14.23 15.41
C LYS A 668 -19.28 -13.52 16.09
N ARG A 669 -19.02 -12.45 16.86
CA ARG A 669 -20.08 -11.66 17.51
C ARG A 669 -21.01 -10.97 16.50
N TYR A 670 -20.47 -10.49 15.39
CA TYR A 670 -21.24 -9.86 14.33
C TYR A 670 -22.09 -10.88 13.57
N GLU A 671 -21.54 -12.06 13.28
CA GLU A 671 -22.30 -13.16 12.71
C GLU A 671 -23.47 -13.58 13.63
N ALA A 672 -23.20 -13.67 14.93
CA ALA A 672 -24.22 -14.01 15.93
C ALA A 672 -25.31 -12.93 16.00
N GLY A 673 -24.94 -11.66 15.94
CA GLY A 673 -25.88 -10.53 15.89
C GLY A 673 -26.77 -10.58 14.67
N PHE A 674 -26.22 -10.92 13.51
CA PHE A 674 -26.98 -11.06 12.28
C PHE A 674 -27.94 -12.26 12.30
N LYS A 675 -27.48 -13.41 12.81
CA LYS A 675 -28.34 -14.60 13.03
C LYS A 675 -29.51 -14.31 14.01
N TYR A 676 -29.24 -13.54 15.09
CA TYR A 676 -30.24 -13.10 16.02
C TYR A 676 -31.29 -12.21 15.33
N PHE A 677 -30.86 -11.24 14.51
CA PHE A 677 -31.76 -10.37 13.75
C PHE A 677 -32.65 -11.17 12.79
N ASN A 678 -32.06 -12.10 12.03
CA ASN A 678 -32.81 -12.93 11.09
C ASN A 678 -33.88 -13.80 11.79
N LYS A 679 -33.67 -14.20 13.06
CA LYS A 679 -34.61 -14.98 13.87
C LYS A 679 -35.68 -14.12 14.53
N THR A 680 -35.38 -12.89 14.95
CA THR A 680 -36.24 -12.11 15.85
C THR A 680 -36.76 -10.81 15.25
N GLY A 681 -36.15 -10.33 14.14
CA GLY A 681 -36.38 -8.99 13.58
C GLY A 681 -35.85 -7.85 14.46
N ARG A 682 -35.08 -8.16 15.52
CA ARG A 682 -34.54 -7.16 16.46
C ARG A 682 -33.03 -7.07 16.36
N GLU A 683 -32.52 -5.85 16.43
CA GLU A 683 -31.07 -5.60 16.51
C GLU A 683 -30.55 -5.78 17.94
N ASN A 684 -29.38 -6.40 18.06
CA ASN A 684 -28.60 -6.35 19.29
C ASN A 684 -27.47 -5.30 19.15
N ALA A 685 -26.68 -5.10 20.20
CA ALA A 685 -25.58 -4.12 20.22
C ALA A 685 -24.52 -4.41 19.14
N ASP A 686 -24.14 -5.67 18.93
CA ASP A 686 -23.13 -6.07 17.95
C ASP A 686 -23.59 -5.76 16.51
N LEU A 687 -24.87 -6.00 16.18
CA LEU A 687 -25.39 -5.71 14.86
C LEU A 687 -25.47 -4.19 14.61
N LYS A 688 -25.83 -3.39 15.62
CA LYS A 688 -25.81 -1.92 15.53
C LYS A 688 -24.42 -1.40 15.25
N GLU A 689 -23.43 -1.90 15.98
CA GLU A 689 -22.02 -1.55 15.76
C GLU A 689 -21.56 -1.95 14.36
N TRP A 690 -21.84 -3.18 13.91
CA TRP A 690 -21.46 -3.66 12.59
C TRP A 690 -22.07 -2.82 11.46
N ARG A 691 -23.34 -2.43 11.58
CA ARG A 691 -24.01 -1.54 10.62
C ARG A 691 -23.38 -0.15 10.57
N GLU A 692 -23.06 0.44 11.72
CA GLU A 692 -22.38 1.74 11.77
C GLU A 692 -20.96 1.63 11.18
N LEU A 693 -20.20 0.59 11.52
CA LEU A 693 -18.86 0.37 10.97
C LEU A 693 -18.91 0.29 9.43
N ASN A 694 -19.83 -0.49 8.87
CA ASN A 694 -19.98 -0.58 7.42
C ASN A 694 -20.39 0.77 6.81
N ALA A 695 -21.33 1.50 7.39
CA ALA A 695 -21.74 2.81 6.90
C ALA A 695 -20.55 3.80 6.89
N ARG A 696 -19.77 3.87 7.97
CA ARG A 696 -18.56 4.71 8.06
C ARG A 696 -17.49 4.28 7.06
N TRP A 697 -17.32 2.99 6.85
CA TRP A 697 -16.35 2.49 5.89
C TRP A 697 -16.76 2.77 4.44
N PHE A 698 -18.07 2.72 4.11
CA PHE A 698 -18.57 3.15 2.80
C PHE A 698 -18.40 4.66 2.57
N GLN A 699 -18.59 5.48 3.61
CA GLN A 699 -18.29 6.92 3.55
C GLN A 699 -16.83 7.17 3.14
N PHE A 700 -15.88 6.50 3.79
CA PHE A 700 -14.48 6.54 3.44
C PHE A 700 -14.22 5.96 2.05
N GLY A 701 -14.77 4.82 1.73
CA GLY A 701 -14.58 4.11 0.46
C GLY A 701 -15.02 4.89 -0.77
N ALA A 702 -16.05 5.76 -0.65
CA ALA A 702 -16.48 6.62 -1.75
C ALA A 702 -15.42 7.63 -2.20
N PHE A 703 -14.41 7.90 -1.37
CA PHE A 703 -13.32 8.84 -1.61
C PHE A 703 -11.93 8.16 -1.63
N VAL A 704 -11.86 6.91 -2.07
CA VAL A 704 -10.60 6.25 -2.44
C VAL A 704 -10.58 5.97 -3.95
N PRO A 705 -9.40 5.75 -4.56
CA PRO A 705 -9.32 5.56 -6.02
C PRO A 705 -10.25 4.47 -6.56
N ILE A 706 -10.27 3.29 -5.95
CA ILE A 706 -11.15 2.16 -6.33
C ILE A 706 -12.16 1.88 -5.22
N PHE A 707 -13.43 2.08 -5.49
CA PHE A 707 -14.53 1.96 -4.55
C PHE A 707 -15.12 0.54 -4.55
N ARG A 708 -14.63 -0.36 -3.68
CA ARG A 708 -14.93 -1.79 -3.68
C ARG A 708 -15.34 -2.28 -2.29
N SER A 709 -16.52 -2.90 -2.16
CA SER A 709 -16.89 -3.69 -0.99
C SER A 709 -16.51 -5.15 -1.17
N HIS A 710 -16.02 -5.79 -0.10
CA HIS A 710 -15.67 -7.22 -0.09
C HIS A 710 -15.63 -7.77 1.33
N GLY A 711 -15.81 -9.07 1.50
CA GLY A 711 -15.57 -9.76 2.77
C GLY A 711 -16.41 -11.01 2.95
N GLN A 712 -16.12 -11.71 4.06
CA GLN A 712 -16.84 -12.89 4.53
C GLN A 712 -18.25 -12.52 5.04
N TYR A 713 -19.10 -13.54 5.24
CA TYR A 713 -20.44 -13.37 5.84
C TYR A 713 -20.34 -12.73 7.24
N PRO A 714 -21.26 -11.77 7.59
CA PRO A 714 -22.36 -11.20 6.82
C PRO A 714 -21.94 -10.35 5.63
N TYR A 715 -22.63 -10.52 4.49
CA TYR A 715 -22.22 -9.92 3.22
C TYR A 715 -22.48 -8.41 3.13
N ARG A 716 -21.72 -7.71 2.24
CA ARG A 716 -21.68 -6.24 2.14
C ARG A 716 -22.56 -5.67 1.04
N GLU A 717 -23.43 -6.47 0.38
CA GLU A 717 -24.49 -5.87 -0.43
C GLU A 717 -25.32 -4.95 0.47
N ILE A 718 -25.59 -3.74 0.03
CA ILE A 718 -26.27 -2.71 0.84
C ILE A 718 -27.55 -3.24 1.51
N TYR A 719 -28.36 -4.04 0.80
CA TYR A 719 -29.59 -4.63 1.29
C TYR A 719 -29.36 -5.79 2.29
N ASN A 720 -28.16 -6.36 2.33
CA ASN A 720 -27.74 -7.32 3.35
C ASN A 720 -27.20 -6.62 4.61
N ILE A 721 -26.56 -5.46 4.46
CA ILE A 721 -26.08 -4.68 5.60
C ILE A 721 -27.28 -4.22 6.44
N ALA A 722 -28.28 -3.61 5.80
CA ALA A 722 -29.45 -3.09 6.52
C ALA A 722 -30.71 -3.04 5.63
N PRO A 723 -31.92 -3.07 6.21
CA PRO A 723 -33.16 -2.85 5.47
C PRO A 723 -33.21 -1.43 4.89
N GLU A 724 -33.96 -1.25 3.81
CA GLU A 724 -34.03 -0.01 3.02
C GLU A 724 -34.41 1.24 3.86
N GLY A 725 -35.26 1.10 4.86
CA GLY A 725 -35.63 2.18 5.78
C GLY A 725 -34.57 2.49 6.86
N HIS A 726 -33.50 1.73 6.98
CA HIS A 726 -32.48 1.89 8.02
C HIS A 726 -31.49 3.01 7.68
N GLU A 727 -30.97 3.71 8.71
CA GLU A 727 -30.02 4.82 8.53
C GLU A 727 -28.73 4.37 7.81
N ALA A 728 -28.20 3.18 8.12
CA ALA A 728 -27.02 2.63 7.43
C ALA A 728 -27.29 2.44 5.92
N TYR A 729 -28.46 1.92 5.53
CA TYR A 729 -28.82 1.77 4.13
C TYR A 729 -28.86 3.12 3.41
N ARG A 730 -29.56 4.12 3.98
CA ARG A 730 -29.65 5.46 3.39
C ARG A 730 -28.27 6.12 3.27
N THR A 731 -27.43 5.96 4.28
CA THR A 731 -26.05 6.50 4.26
C THR A 731 -25.23 5.87 3.16
N ILE A 732 -25.22 4.55 3.03
CA ILE A 732 -24.45 3.84 1.98
C ILE A 732 -24.98 4.20 0.60
N ALA A 733 -26.29 4.24 0.40
CA ALA A 733 -26.91 4.63 -0.86
C ALA A 733 -26.54 6.07 -1.27
N TYR A 734 -26.54 7.02 -0.30
CA TYR A 734 -26.14 8.40 -0.55
C TYR A 734 -24.70 8.50 -1.07
N TYR A 735 -23.75 7.87 -0.36
CA TYR A 735 -22.33 7.95 -0.77
C TYR A 735 -22.04 7.19 -2.06
N THR A 736 -22.79 6.11 -2.32
CA THR A 736 -22.69 5.41 -3.62
C THR A 736 -23.17 6.32 -4.76
N ARG A 737 -24.34 6.99 -4.62
CA ARG A 737 -24.82 7.95 -5.61
C ARG A 737 -23.91 9.18 -5.75
N LEU A 738 -23.39 9.69 -4.63
CA LEU A 738 -22.43 10.81 -4.64
C LEU A 738 -21.16 10.47 -5.45
N ARG A 739 -20.64 9.25 -5.33
CA ARG A 739 -19.50 8.78 -6.13
C ARG A 739 -19.79 8.86 -7.63
N TYR A 740 -21.02 8.51 -8.03
CA TYR A 740 -21.43 8.56 -9.43
C TYR A 740 -21.71 10.00 -9.91
N ALA A 741 -22.28 10.84 -9.08
CA ALA A 741 -22.40 12.26 -9.40
C ALA A 741 -21.03 12.94 -9.56
N LEU A 742 -20.02 12.51 -8.79
CA LEU A 742 -18.64 12.98 -8.90
C LEU A 742 -17.87 12.31 -10.06
N MET A 743 -18.47 11.47 -10.89
CA MET A 743 -17.74 10.74 -11.94
C MET A 743 -16.94 11.64 -12.89
N PRO A 744 -17.40 12.83 -13.33
CA PRO A 744 -16.59 13.73 -14.14
C PRO A 744 -15.31 14.19 -13.42
N TYR A 745 -15.39 14.46 -12.11
CA TYR A 745 -14.24 14.79 -11.29
C TYR A 745 -13.30 13.58 -11.13
N VAL A 746 -13.84 12.43 -10.70
CA VAL A 746 -13.07 11.21 -10.42
C VAL A 746 -12.37 10.65 -11.66
N TYR A 747 -13.05 10.68 -12.82
CA TYR A 747 -12.44 10.22 -14.06
C TYR A 747 -11.38 11.20 -14.57
N THR A 748 -11.55 12.51 -14.33
CA THR A 748 -10.48 13.48 -14.57
C THR A 748 -9.24 13.18 -13.75
N LEU A 749 -9.38 12.80 -12.48
CA LEU A 749 -8.23 12.39 -11.65
C LEU A 749 -7.52 11.16 -12.24
N ALA A 750 -8.25 10.20 -12.80
CA ALA A 750 -7.66 9.06 -13.51
C ALA A 750 -6.89 9.53 -14.77
N GLY A 751 -7.42 10.49 -15.55
CA GLY A 751 -6.71 11.11 -16.65
C GLY A 751 -5.42 11.82 -16.22
N MET A 752 -5.46 12.56 -15.11
CA MET A 752 -4.30 13.26 -14.55
C MET A 752 -3.18 12.29 -14.12
N THR A 753 -3.48 11.03 -13.76
CA THR A 753 -2.42 10.06 -13.43
C THR A 753 -1.52 9.75 -14.62
N TRP A 754 -2.05 9.82 -15.85
CA TRP A 754 -1.29 9.62 -17.07
C TRP A 754 -0.65 10.92 -17.60
N HIS A 755 -1.44 12.02 -17.61
CA HIS A 755 -0.97 13.27 -18.21
C HIS A 755 0.00 14.03 -17.32
N ASP A 756 -0.27 14.05 -16.01
CA ASP A 756 0.42 14.91 -15.03
C ASP A 756 1.15 14.11 -13.94
N ASP A 757 1.20 12.77 -14.06
CA ASP A 757 1.74 11.87 -13.02
C ASP A 757 1.10 12.06 -11.63
N TYR A 758 -0.18 12.48 -11.62
CA TYR A 758 -0.90 12.93 -10.43
C TYR A 758 -1.16 11.78 -9.42
N THR A 759 -1.19 12.12 -8.14
CA THR A 759 -1.54 11.21 -7.04
C THR A 759 -2.97 11.50 -6.59
N ILE A 760 -3.91 10.53 -6.73
CA ILE A 760 -5.34 10.74 -6.48
C ILE A 760 -5.65 10.91 -5.00
N MET A 761 -5.17 9.99 -4.15
CA MET A 761 -5.32 10.01 -2.70
C MET A 761 -4.03 10.59 -2.11
N ARG A 762 -4.08 11.86 -1.67
CA ARG A 762 -2.90 12.68 -1.35
C ARG A 762 -2.83 12.96 0.14
N PRO A 763 -1.76 12.61 0.85
CA PRO A 763 -1.56 13.13 2.20
C PRO A 763 -1.43 14.66 2.19
N LEU A 764 -1.86 15.28 3.27
CA LEU A 764 -1.85 16.75 3.38
C LEU A 764 -0.46 17.36 3.16
N VAL A 765 0.61 16.67 3.53
CA VAL A 765 2.00 17.13 3.36
C VAL A 765 2.39 17.35 1.89
N MET A 766 1.75 16.70 0.92
CA MET A 766 2.03 16.93 -0.50
C MET A 766 1.57 18.33 -0.96
N ASP A 767 0.42 18.78 -0.44
CA ASP A 767 -0.20 20.07 -0.80
C ASP A 767 0.21 21.20 0.15
N PHE A 768 0.63 20.89 1.39
CA PHE A 768 0.96 21.85 2.45
C PHE A 768 2.32 21.51 3.13
N PRO A 769 3.42 21.39 2.37
CA PRO A 769 4.70 20.88 2.91
C PRO A 769 5.33 21.81 3.95
N SER A 770 5.04 23.11 3.92
CA SER A 770 5.53 24.11 4.88
C SER A 770 4.76 24.16 6.20
N ASP A 771 3.57 23.54 6.26
CA ASP A 771 2.76 23.46 7.47
C ASP A 771 3.19 22.26 8.31
N THR A 772 3.96 22.48 9.37
CA THR A 772 4.44 21.41 10.26
C THR A 772 3.31 20.65 10.97
N ALA A 773 2.15 21.26 11.11
CA ALA A 773 0.99 20.63 11.76
C ALA A 773 0.47 19.42 10.97
N VAL A 774 0.75 19.33 9.64
CA VAL A 774 0.27 18.23 8.81
C VAL A 774 1.25 17.08 8.63
N TRP A 775 2.52 17.22 9.05
CA TRP A 775 3.55 16.22 8.79
C TRP A 775 3.24 14.82 9.40
N ASN A 776 2.48 14.80 10.49
CA ASN A 776 2.09 13.55 11.17
C ASN A 776 0.59 13.24 11.05
N VAL A 777 -0.14 13.93 10.18
CA VAL A 777 -1.57 13.71 9.98
C VAL A 777 -1.77 12.59 8.99
N GLY A 778 -1.99 11.38 9.49
CA GLY A 778 -2.22 10.16 8.69
C GLY A 778 -3.67 9.67 8.69
N ASP A 779 -4.62 10.47 9.19
CA ASP A 779 -6.03 10.10 9.34
C ASP A 779 -7.01 11.04 8.61
N GLN A 780 -6.49 11.93 7.78
CA GLN A 780 -7.22 12.78 6.84
C GLN A 780 -6.34 13.11 5.63
N TYR A 781 -6.94 13.41 4.48
CA TYR A 781 -6.20 13.53 3.23
C TYR A 781 -6.97 14.34 2.18
N MET A 782 -6.26 14.75 1.10
CA MET A 782 -6.89 15.30 -0.11
C MET A 782 -7.26 14.17 -1.07
N PHE A 783 -8.48 14.20 -1.60
CA PHE A 783 -8.93 13.40 -2.73
C PHE A 783 -9.00 14.29 -3.96
N GLY A 784 -7.98 14.22 -4.79
CA GLY A 784 -7.74 15.20 -5.84
C GLY A 784 -7.44 16.59 -5.27
N PRO A 785 -7.51 17.67 -6.09
CA PRO A 785 -7.14 19.02 -5.66
C PRO A 785 -8.17 19.70 -4.76
N ALA A 786 -9.42 19.21 -4.72
CA ALA A 786 -10.53 19.92 -4.09
C ALA A 786 -10.95 19.39 -2.72
N PHE A 787 -11.07 18.08 -2.53
CA PHE A 787 -11.71 17.53 -1.34
C PHE A 787 -10.71 17.16 -0.24
N MET A 788 -10.92 17.66 0.99
CA MET A 788 -10.30 17.12 2.19
C MET A 788 -11.27 16.15 2.87
N VAL A 789 -10.83 14.90 2.98
CA VAL A 789 -11.61 13.75 3.46
C VAL A 789 -11.17 13.40 4.88
N CYS A 790 -12.12 13.31 5.81
CA CYS A 790 -11.84 13.08 7.23
C CYS A 790 -12.67 11.89 7.76
N PRO A 791 -12.24 10.62 7.51
CA PRO A 791 -13.00 9.43 7.92
C PRO A 791 -13.24 9.35 9.43
N VAL A 792 -14.39 8.81 9.83
CA VAL A 792 -14.76 8.56 11.23
C VAL A 792 -14.54 7.09 11.54
N TYR A 793 -13.58 6.80 12.39
CA TYR A 793 -13.09 5.45 12.69
C TYR A 793 -13.26 5.04 14.17
N THR A 794 -14.28 5.58 14.83
CA THR A 794 -14.62 5.25 16.23
C THR A 794 -16.11 5.00 16.35
N TYR A 795 -16.50 3.87 16.95
CA TYR A 795 -17.90 3.52 17.15
C TYR A 795 -18.65 4.58 17.99
N GLY A 796 -19.81 4.95 17.52
CA GLY A 796 -20.67 5.92 18.19
C GLY A 796 -20.16 7.37 18.17
N ALA A 797 -19.02 7.66 17.54
CA ALA A 797 -18.54 9.02 17.42
C ALA A 797 -19.50 9.88 16.57
N ARG A 798 -19.75 11.12 17.04
CA ARG A 798 -20.59 12.11 16.35
C ARG A 798 -19.83 13.43 16.17
N SER A 799 -18.54 13.42 16.48
CA SER A 799 -17.54 14.46 16.19
C SER A 799 -16.17 13.85 16.05
N ARG A 800 -15.27 14.53 15.38
CA ARG A 800 -13.85 14.20 15.35
C ARG A 800 -12.99 15.44 15.23
N GLU A 801 -11.75 15.36 15.71
CA GLU A 801 -10.73 16.38 15.50
C GLU A 801 -10.34 16.45 14.02
N VAL A 802 -10.30 17.65 13.46
CA VAL A 802 -9.82 17.92 12.10
C VAL A 802 -8.75 19.00 12.13
N THR A 803 -7.63 18.73 11.45
CA THR A 803 -6.59 19.72 11.18
C THR A 803 -6.90 20.39 9.85
N PHE A 804 -7.16 21.69 9.87
CA PHE A 804 -7.32 22.53 8.68
C PHE A 804 -5.96 23.14 8.33
N PRO A 805 -5.32 22.72 7.24
CA PRO A 805 -4.00 23.24 6.83
C PRO A 805 -4.00 24.77 6.69
N ALA A 806 -2.87 25.37 7.04
CA ALA A 806 -2.67 26.81 6.93
C ALA A 806 -2.54 27.28 5.46
N GLY A 807 -2.75 28.58 5.22
CA GLY A 807 -2.53 29.20 3.92
C GLY A 807 -3.67 29.05 2.91
N THR A 808 -4.81 28.48 3.29
CA THR A 808 -6.04 28.37 2.50
C THR A 808 -7.26 28.33 3.40
N GLY A 809 -8.43 28.70 2.86
CA GLY A 809 -9.73 28.45 3.48
C GLY A 809 -10.37 27.17 3.00
N TRP A 810 -11.46 26.79 3.63
CA TRP A 810 -12.20 25.54 3.38
C TRP A 810 -13.69 25.80 3.44
N TYR A 811 -14.46 25.02 2.73
CA TYR A 811 -15.91 25.03 2.78
C TYR A 811 -16.41 23.66 3.25
N ASP A 812 -17.28 23.64 4.25
CA ASP A 812 -17.99 22.44 4.64
C ASP A 812 -18.91 21.99 3.49
N PHE A 813 -18.75 20.75 3.03
CA PHE A 813 -19.47 20.26 1.85
C PHE A 813 -21.00 20.22 2.03
N TYR A 814 -21.46 19.98 3.27
CA TYR A 814 -22.89 19.77 3.54
C TYR A 814 -23.65 21.05 3.91
N SER A 815 -22.95 22.10 4.25
CA SER A 815 -23.59 23.39 4.60
C SER A 815 -23.13 24.55 3.72
N GLY A 816 -21.97 24.42 3.06
CA GLY A 816 -21.32 25.52 2.34
C GLY A 816 -20.66 26.55 3.27
N ALA A 817 -20.63 26.30 4.59
CA ALA A 817 -20.03 27.22 5.55
C ALA A 817 -18.52 27.34 5.33
N HIS A 818 -18.00 28.57 5.33
CA HIS A 818 -16.57 28.83 5.18
C HIS A 818 -15.81 28.65 6.49
N ILE A 819 -14.62 28.06 6.42
CA ILE A 819 -13.72 27.75 7.55
C ILE A 819 -12.33 28.29 7.24
N VAL A 820 -11.75 29.06 8.15
CA VAL A 820 -10.39 29.56 8.01
C VAL A 820 -9.39 28.43 8.33
N GLY A 821 -8.35 28.28 7.52
CA GLY A 821 -7.28 27.31 7.76
C GLY A 821 -6.32 27.69 8.90
N GLY A 822 -5.34 26.83 9.17
CA GLY A 822 -4.37 27.00 10.25
C GLY A 822 -4.92 26.67 11.64
N GLN A 823 -5.99 25.86 11.74
CA GLN A 823 -6.67 25.53 12.98
C GLN A 823 -6.88 24.01 13.12
N ARG A 824 -7.05 23.58 14.37
CA ARG A 824 -7.47 22.21 14.69
C ARG A 824 -8.55 22.25 15.75
N TYR A 825 -9.68 21.63 15.47
CA TYR A 825 -10.80 21.50 16.41
C TYR A 825 -11.77 20.37 16.05
N ALA A 826 -12.61 20.02 17.00
CA ALA A 826 -13.63 18.99 16.82
C ALA A 826 -14.76 19.51 15.92
N VAL A 827 -15.03 18.80 14.83
CA VAL A 827 -16.14 19.05 13.91
C VAL A 827 -17.26 18.04 14.11
N SER A 828 -18.49 18.42 13.78
CA SER A 828 -19.64 17.52 13.81
C SER A 828 -19.49 16.38 12.78
N ALA A 829 -19.83 15.16 13.18
CA ALA A 829 -19.79 13.97 12.36
C ALA A 829 -21.03 13.10 12.61
N PRO A 830 -22.22 13.56 12.26
CA PRO A 830 -23.45 12.76 12.44
C PRO A 830 -23.36 11.45 11.68
N TYR A 831 -24.14 10.46 12.04
CA TYR A 831 -24.08 9.10 11.46
C TYR A 831 -24.03 9.12 9.92
N ALA A 832 -24.91 9.91 9.32
CA ALA A 832 -25.08 9.99 7.87
C ALA A 832 -23.99 10.82 7.15
N GLN A 833 -23.07 11.48 7.87
CA GLN A 833 -22.10 12.39 7.29
C GLN A 833 -20.70 12.12 7.82
N MET A 834 -19.76 11.90 6.92
CA MET A 834 -18.33 11.97 7.19
C MET A 834 -17.89 13.43 6.99
N PRO A 835 -17.14 14.06 7.92
CA PRO A 835 -16.62 15.39 7.69
C PRO A 835 -15.85 15.46 6.36
N LEU A 836 -16.34 16.33 5.48
CA LEU A 836 -15.86 16.50 4.11
C LEU A 836 -15.81 18.00 3.81
N PHE A 837 -14.65 18.45 3.37
CA PHE A 837 -14.42 19.88 3.11
C PHE A 837 -13.90 20.09 1.70
N VAL A 838 -14.25 21.23 1.12
CA VAL A 838 -13.75 21.65 -0.20
C VAL A 838 -12.81 22.83 -0.02
N ARG A 839 -11.64 22.76 -0.62
CA ARG A 839 -10.64 23.82 -0.58
C ARG A 839 -11.17 25.05 -1.31
N GLU A 840 -11.00 26.25 -0.74
CA GLU A 840 -11.28 27.49 -1.48
C GLU A 840 -10.44 27.60 -2.75
N GLY A 841 -10.95 28.24 -3.78
CA GLY A 841 -10.32 28.25 -5.10
C GLY A 841 -10.47 26.91 -5.83
N SER A 842 -11.59 26.20 -5.64
CA SER A 842 -11.86 24.93 -6.34
C SER A 842 -13.03 25.04 -7.30
N ILE A 843 -12.93 24.32 -8.43
CA ILE A 843 -14.03 24.08 -9.37
C ILE A 843 -14.27 22.57 -9.39
N VAL A 844 -15.45 22.12 -8.98
CA VAL A 844 -15.80 20.70 -8.90
C VAL A 844 -16.93 20.40 -9.87
N PRO A 845 -16.68 19.62 -10.95
CA PRO A 845 -17.74 19.20 -11.87
C PRO A 845 -18.51 18.00 -11.31
N PHE A 846 -19.83 18.12 -11.28
CA PHE A 846 -20.77 17.03 -11.01
C PHE A 846 -21.52 16.65 -12.29
N GLY A 847 -21.73 15.35 -12.49
CA GLY A 847 -22.60 14.80 -13.52
C GLY A 847 -24.01 14.54 -13.04
N ARG A 848 -24.83 13.94 -13.90
CA ARG A 848 -26.17 13.46 -13.56
C ARG A 848 -26.08 12.24 -12.62
N GLU A 849 -27.13 11.99 -11.85
CA GLU A 849 -27.30 10.71 -11.18
C GLU A 849 -27.45 9.59 -12.21
N MET A 850 -26.76 8.46 -12.00
CA MET A 850 -26.72 7.35 -12.95
C MET A 850 -26.62 6.01 -12.24
N GLN A 851 -27.02 4.93 -12.89
CA GLN A 851 -26.97 3.55 -12.38
C GLN A 851 -25.66 2.84 -12.75
N TYR A 852 -24.96 3.33 -13.78
CA TYR A 852 -23.66 2.86 -14.24
C TYR A 852 -22.92 3.99 -14.94
N SER A 853 -21.61 3.96 -14.99
CA SER A 853 -20.75 5.10 -15.31
C SER A 853 -20.87 5.62 -16.76
N ASP A 854 -21.39 4.82 -17.68
CA ASP A 854 -21.60 5.17 -19.10
C ASP A 854 -23.09 5.32 -19.48
N GLN A 855 -23.99 5.47 -18.50
CA GLN A 855 -25.44 5.60 -18.74
C GLN A 855 -25.78 6.87 -19.52
N TYR A 856 -25.09 7.96 -19.25
CA TYR A 856 -25.32 9.24 -19.89
C TYR A 856 -24.01 9.82 -20.41
N PRO A 857 -24.04 10.49 -21.59
CA PRO A 857 -22.91 11.30 -22.01
C PRO A 857 -22.72 12.48 -21.04
N ALA A 858 -21.51 13.01 -20.98
CA ALA A 858 -21.21 14.17 -20.14
C ALA A 858 -21.63 15.50 -20.83
N ASP A 859 -22.86 15.55 -21.35
CA ASP A 859 -23.43 16.68 -22.05
C ASP A 859 -24.06 17.73 -21.13
N THR A 860 -24.28 17.39 -19.89
CA THR A 860 -24.76 18.26 -18.82
C THR A 860 -23.91 18.11 -17.59
N LEU A 861 -23.28 19.18 -17.12
CA LEU A 861 -22.43 19.21 -15.93
C LEU A 861 -22.86 20.37 -15.03
N THR A 862 -22.76 20.15 -13.71
CA THR A 862 -22.92 21.22 -12.72
C THR A 862 -21.54 21.53 -12.11
N LEU A 863 -21.06 22.74 -12.32
CA LEU A 863 -19.79 23.24 -11.78
C LEU A 863 -20.06 23.95 -10.46
N TYR A 864 -19.61 23.36 -9.34
CA TYR A 864 -19.57 24.06 -8.06
C TYR A 864 -18.25 24.84 -7.99
N LEU A 865 -18.34 26.17 -7.94
CA LEU A 865 -17.21 27.07 -7.79
C LEU A 865 -17.13 27.56 -6.34
N TYR A 866 -16.10 27.16 -5.63
CA TYR A 866 -15.79 27.60 -4.27
C TYR A 866 -14.80 28.77 -4.34
N THR A 867 -15.28 29.98 -4.08
CA THR A 867 -14.52 31.25 -4.22
C THR A 867 -13.53 31.49 -3.08
N GLY A 868 -12.98 32.70 -2.98
CA GLY A 868 -11.99 33.12 -1.99
C GLY A 868 -10.55 33.09 -2.53
N ARG A 869 -10.33 32.45 -3.66
CA ARG A 869 -9.05 32.41 -4.40
C ARG A 869 -9.29 32.12 -5.88
N ASP A 870 -8.27 32.37 -6.69
CA ASP A 870 -8.24 31.88 -8.06
C ASP A 870 -8.42 30.36 -8.08
N ALA A 871 -9.22 29.87 -9.02
CA ALA A 871 -9.50 28.45 -9.20
C ALA A 871 -9.12 27.98 -10.60
N ARG A 872 -8.68 26.71 -10.69
CA ARG A 872 -8.41 26.03 -11.97
C ARG A 872 -8.80 24.57 -11.86
N PHE A 873 -9.38 24.04 -12.93
CA PHE A 873 -9.64 22.62 -13.09
C PHE A 873 -9.73 22.32 -14.59
N THR A 874 -9.10 21.26 -15.06
CA THR A 874 -9.18 20.84 -16.46
C THR A 874 -9.92 19.52 -16.54
N LEU A 875 -11.16 19.55 -17.05
CA LEU A 875 -11.95 18.34 -17.27
C LEU A 875 -11.28 17.48 -18.34
N TYR A 876 -11.16 16.19 -18.07
CA TYR A 876 -10.65 15.17 -18.98
C TYR A 876 -11.72 14.17 -19.37
N GLU A 877 -11.78 13.82 -20.65
CA GLU A 877 -12.62 12.74 -21.19
C GLU A 877 -11.93 12.03 -22.36
N ASP A 878 -12.26 10.77 -22.57
CA ASP A 878 -11.82 9.92 -23.67
C ASP A 878 -12.88 8.87 -24.04
N GLU A 879 -12.51 7.88 -24.84
CA GLU A 879 -13.42 6.78 -25.27
C GLU A 879 -13.69 5.73 -24.15
N ASN A 880 -13.27 5.95 -22.90
CA ASN A 880 -13.53 5.20 -21.67
C ASN A 880 -12.92 3.78 -21.56
N THR A 881 -12.80 3.02 -22.65
CA THR A 881 -12.53 1.57 -22.61
C THR A 881 -11.31 1.12 -23.41
N ASN A 882 -10.73 2.02 -24.20
CA ASN A 882 -9.60 1.72 -25.09
C ASN A 882 -8.37 2.58 -24.80
N TYR A 883 -7.26 2.26 -25.46
CA TYR A 883 -6.00 2.97 -25.33
C TYR A 883 -5.78 4.07 -26.36
N ASN A 884 -6.83 4.54 -27.06
CA ASN A 884 -6.70 5.61 -28.06
C ASN A 884 -6.23 6.93 -27.46
N TYR A 885 -6.40 7.13 -26.13
CA TYR A 885 -5.84 8.29 -25.45
C TYR A 885 -4.30 8.36 -25.57
N GLU A 886 -3.59 7.21 -25.64
CA GLU A 886 -2.15 7.15 -25.90
C GLU A 886 -1.78 7.74 -27.27
N LYS A 887 -2.74 7.76 -28.21
CA LYS A 887 -2.62 8.30 -29.58
C LYS A 887 -3.22 9.71 -29.71
N GLY A 888 -3.61 10.34 -28.60
CA GLY A 888 -4.18 11.69 -28.57
C GLY A 888 -5.69 11.78 -28.73
N ALA A 889 -6.44 10.64 -28.72
CA ALA A 889 -7.89 10.63 -28.75
C ALA A 889 -8.49 10.87 -27.36
N TYR A 890 -8.42 12.10 -26.90
CA TYR A 890 -9.01 12.59 -25.65
C TYR A 890 -9.36 14.06 -25.78
N LEU A 891 -10.12 14.55 -24.83
CA LEU A 891 -10.62 15.91 -24.74
C LEU A 891 -10.23 16.52 -23.40
N GLN A 892 -9.79 17.77 -23.43
CA GLN A 892 -9.61 18.61 -22.23
C GLN A 892 -10.39 19.92 -22.37
N ILE A 893 -11.10 20.30 -21.28
CA ILE A 893 -11.78 21.59 -21.17
C ILE A 893 -11.24 22.30 -19.92
N PRO A 894 -10.41 23.34 -20.06
CA PRO A 894 -9.90 24.09 -18.92
C PRO A 894 -10.97 25.05 -18.38
N PHE A 895 -11.19 24.98 -17.07
CA PHE A 895 -11.96 25.95 -16.30
C PHE A 895 -11.02 26.80 -15.48
N SER A 896 -11.22 28.11 -15.42
CA SER A 896 -10.49 29.00 -14.54
C SER A 896 -11.38 30.10 -13.98
N TYR A 897 -11.14 30.49 -12.76
CA TYR A 897 -11.79 31.59 -12.09
C TYR A 897 -10.74 32.55 -11.55
N ASP A 898 -10.89 33.82 -11.84
CA ASP A 898 -10.09 34.91 -11.34
C ASP A 898 -10.87 35.65 -10.25
N GLU A 899 -10.40 35.51 -9.01
CA GLU A 899 -11.07 36.06 -7.81
C GLU A 899 -11.15 37.58 -7.86
N ALA A 900 -10.08 38.26 -8.31
CA ALA A 900 -10.01 39.71 -8.30
C ALA A 900 -11.02 40.32 -9.29
N SER A 901 -11.20 39.75 -10.46
CA SER A 901 -12.14 40.19 -11.45
C SER A 901 -13.53 39.56 -11.31
N GLY A 902 -13.68 38.47 -10.59
CA GLY A 902 -14.92 37.68 -10.50
C GLY A 902 -15.32 37.04 -11.82
N VAL A 903 -14.38 36.68 -12.68
CA VAL A 903 -14.64 36.09 -14.01
C VAL A 903 -14.37 34.61 -14.00
N LEU A 904 -15.40 33.80 -14.28
CA LEU A 904 -15.27 32.39 -14.63
C LEU A 904 -15.06 32.23 -16.13
N THR A 905 -13.96 31.62 -16.52
CA THR A 905 -13.65 31.29 -17.91
C THR A 905 -13.82 29.78 -18.13
N VAL A 906 -14.67 29.42 -19.10
CA VAL A 906 -14.68 28.10 -19.74
C VAL A 906 -13.76 28.23 -20.95
N GLY A 907 -12.60 27.59 -20.91
CA GLY A 907 -11.60 27.70 -22.00
C GLY A 907 -12.06 27.01 -23.29
N ALA A 908 -11.32 27.24 -24.36
CA ALA A 908 -11.54 26.49 -25.59
C ALA A 908 -11.22 25.00 -25.38
N GLN A 909 -12.06 24.13 -25.94
CA GLN A 909 -11.83 22.69 -25.96
C GLN A 909 -10.51 22.36 -26.65
N GLN A 910 -9.76 21.46 -26.06
CA GLN A 910 -8.49 20.95 -26.56
C GLN A 910 -8.62 19.43 -26.83
N GLY A 911 -8.27 19.02 -28.04
CA GLY A 911 -8.40 17.63 -28.49
C GLY A 911 -9.84 17.22 -28.82
N ALA A 912 -9.98 15.94 -29.19
CA ALA A 912 -11.23 15.31 -29.53
C ALA A 912 -11.13 13.79 -29.45
N TYR A 913 -12.28 13.13 -29.29
CA TYR A 913 -12.40 11.66 -29.35
C TYR A 913 -13.74 11.27 -30.03
N ALA A 914 -13.82 10.03 -30.48
CA ALA A 914 -15.04 9.52 -31.14
C ALA A 914 -16.21 9.41 -30.14
N GLY A 915 -17.37 10.01 -30.51
CA GLY A 915 -18.57 10.00 -29.67
C GLY A 915 -18.61 11.08 -28.58
N MET A 916 -17.69 12.03 -28.58
CA MET A 916 -17.74 13.16 -27.64
C MET A 916 -18.98 14.03 -27.83
N PRO A 917 -19.57 14.64 -26.78
CA PRO A 917 -20.63 15.61 -26.91
C PRO A 917 -20.14 16.87 -27.66
N LEU A 918 -20.88 17.25 -28.71
CA LEU A 918 -20.59 18.47 -29.51
C LEU A 918 -21.11 19.76 -28.85
N ARG A 919 -22.06 19.61 -27.93
CA ARG A 919 -22.62 20.71 -27.14
C ARG A 919 -22.80 20.24 -25.72
N ARG A 920 -22.63 21.16 -24.78
CA ARG A 920 -22.81 20.90 -23.36
C ARG A 920 -23.59 22.00 -22.69
N THR A 921 -24.44 21.63 -21.76
CA THR A 921 -25.05 22.59 -20.82
C THR A 921 -24.24 22.57 -19.54
N LEU A 922 -23.67 23.72 -19.19
CA LEU A 922 -22.91 23.88 -17.94
C LEU A 922 -23.74 24.71 -16.96
N HIS A 923 -24.20 24.11 -15.91
CA HIS A 923 -24.80 24.79 -14.76
C HIS A 923 -23.67 25.24 -13.83
N VAL A 924 -23.75 26.43 -13.28
CA VAL A 924 -22.77 26.98 -12.34
C VAL A 924 -23.46 27.30 -11.03
N VAL A 925 -22.92 26.77 -9.93
CA VAL A 925 -23.29 27.12 -8.57
C VAL A 925 -22.10 27.79 -7.91
N VAL A 926 -22.29 29.02 -7.40
CA VAL A 926 -21.22 29.81 -6.77
C VAL A 926 -21.35 29.73 -5.26
N VAL A 927 -20.32 29.19 -4.61
CA VAL A 927 -20.25 29.10 -3.14
C VAL A 927 -19.31 30.18 -2.64
N LYS A 928 -19.82 31.08 -1.80
CA LYS A 928 -19.07 32.23 -1.23
C LYS A 928 -19.09 32.20 0.30
N PRO A 929 -18.10 32.81 0.98
CA PRO A 929 -18.10 32.90 2.44
C PRO A 929 -19.35 33.58 3.01
N ASP A 930 -19.88 34.58 2.32
CA ASP A 930 -21.08 35.34 2.68
C ASP A 930 -22.38 34.81 2.04
N ALA A 931 -22.26 33.84 1.11
CA ALA A 931 -23.38 33.18 0.44
C ALA A 931 -23.13 31.66 0.38
N PRO A 932 -23.22 30.95 1.53
CA PRO A 932 -22.95 29.53 1.60
C PRO A 932 -23.95 28.69 0.78
N ALA A 933 -23.47 27.67 0.11
CA ALA A 933 -24.31 26.75 -0.66
C ALA A 933 -23.81 25.33 -0.46
N ALA A 934 -24.67 24.48 0.13
CA ALA A 934 -24.45 23.05 0.22
C ALA A 934 -24.53 22.38 -1.16
N TYR A 935 -23.88 21.23 -1.32
CA TYR A 935 -24.16 20.36 -2.46
C TYR A 935 -25.60 19.85 -2.39
N ASP A 936 -26.36 20.12 -3.44
CA ASP A 936 -27.71 19.60 -3.67
C ASP A 936 -27.90 19.34 -5.17
N PRO A 937 -28.14 18.09 -5.59
CA PRO A 937 -28.31 17.76 -7.02
C PRO A 937 -29.54 18.41 -7.66
N ASN A 938 -30.52 18.85 -6.85
CA ASN A 938 -31.75 19.51 -7.29
C ASN A 938 -31.71 21.03 -7.19
N ARG A 939 -30.55 21.60 -6.82
CA ARG A 939 -30.40 23.05 -6.68
C ARG A 939 -30.55 23.74 -8.02
N THR A 940 -31.32 24.82 -8.05
CA THR A 940 -31.34 25.74 -9.20
C THR A 940 -29.96 26.40 -9.36
N PRO A 941 -29.31 26.27 -10.52
CA PRO A 941 -27.99 26.87 -10.74
C PRO A 941 -28.08 28.42 -10.77
N ASP A 942 -26.99 29.05 -10.31
CA ASP A 942 -26.89 30.52 -10.36
C ASP A 942 -26.73 31.01 -11.79
N TYR A 943 -26.07 30.20 -12.64
CA TYR A 943 -25.93 30.50 -14.10
C TYR A 943 -26.04 29.20 -14.90
N THR A 944 -26.47 29.36 -16.17
CA THR A 944 -26.49 28.28 -17.17
C THR A 944 -25.81 28.78 -18.45
N VAL A 945 -24.87 27.96 -18.95
CA VAL A 945 -24.05 28.29 -20.13
C VAL A 945 -24.15 27.15 -21.13
N ASP A 946 -24.46 27.48 -22.38
CA ASP A 946 -24.37 26.56 -23.51
C ASP A 946 -22.96 26.62 -24.10
N TYR A 947 -22.25 25.53 -24.04
CA TYR A 947 -20.86 25.40 -24.46
C TYR A 947 -20.74 24.51 -25.72
N SER A 948 -20.09 25.05 -26.74
CA SER A 948 -19.87 24.34 -28.03
C SER A 948 -18.39 24.27 -28.42
N GLY A 949 -17.49 24.25 -27.44
CA GLY A 949 -16.04 24.10 -27.63
C GLY A 949 -15.27 25.43 -27.74
N GLN A 950 -15.94 26.58 -27.79
CA GLN A 950 -15.30 27.89 -27.83
C GLN A 950 -15.16 28.50 -26.43
N LYS A 951 -14.13 29.34 -26.24
CA LYS A 951 -13.94 30.05 -24.98
C LYS A 951 -15.16 30.91 -24.65
N ILE A 952 -15.62 30.84 -23.40
CA ILE A 952 -16.69 31.67 -22.83
C ILE A 952 -16.18 32.31 -21.53
N GLU A 953 -16.49 33.58 -21.33
CA GLU A 953 -16.24 34.28 -20.08
C GLU A 953 -17.56 34.68 -19.43
N LEU A 954 -17.70 34.36 -18.16
CA LEU A 954 -18.90 34.67 -17.37
C LEU A 954 -18.50 35.54 -16.19
N LYS A 955 -18.98 36.75 -16.17
CA LYS A 955 -18.84 37.68 -15.06
C LYS A 955 -19.84 37.28 -13.96
N LEU A 956 -19.32 36.81 -12.85
CA LEU A 956 -20.14 36.43 -11.70
C LEU A 956 -20.47 37.66 -10.85
N LYS A 957 -21.70 37.70 -10.37
CA LYS A 957 -22.22 38.85 -9.56
C LYS A 957 -21.88 38.62 -8.08
#